data_88cee4948e355a97ae32a8ad6ba9f6ab
#
_entry.id   88cee4948e355a97ae32a8ad6ba9f6ab
#
_cell.length_a   1.000
_cell.length_b   1.000
_cell.length_c   1.000
_cell.angle_alpha   90.00
_cell.angle_beta   90.00
_cell.angle_gamma   90.00
#
_symmetry.space_group_name_H-M   'P 1'
#
loop_
_entity.id
_entity.type
_entity.pdbx_description
1 polymer ?
#
loop_
_entity_poly.entity_id
_entity_poly.type
_entity_poly.pdbx_seq_one_letter_code
_entity_poly.pdbx_strand_id
1 'polypeptide(L)'
;MYWPMLLGRVPFPAHGVIQFPPWDALRDSGYQVPRTAEMGDLVTELYPWKAFTRRSLVGGTLPLWNPHLLMGAPFLGDLQTALFYPLNVVYFFLPTPLAWSLSILIRTILAGILAALLASGLGARRTAALTSGVIFAFCGWVTAFQTRPHLDTSLWLPLVFLSIDRLQRKADGTSIVLAASAFALPVLAGQPENAAHVTMVGLAFFLYRWAWPRQPAAGPGSGRGRFGALFVAAGLLALCLAAVQMLPALEFIGQLDRSLASSWGSKPLHEIAAFLSRDLGANPNSANVPIPESAAYAGMLTLLLAPLALLHRNRRDAIFFAALGACALQIVYGRGPVYWLSLRTPVLSGIPNGRLLVVADLCLAVLAGFGISALMDEGPERRRFSGRWWLLAGAAFGISAFGVAIILSRAKTGILPNRLVSLSTLRGPFSSAVVLAAAATLLGLALAGFLSRRAFAALALVFVAGDLVTASYRFFPYTTSGQIFPSAPTFEFLKLDPEPHRVAAVDVTWGSSFELMYGLDSATGYTVLLKRVIRLLAPLGVQGNSTSLVSERVAASRSRLLDLANVKYVAATTWNRSADVMASRPDRFRLVFSDKSVRVFENLSVLPRAFLVPAANVRTIPGEEDQLAAVSSPDFDPAHTVILEKNPRVAGGRAGGNRPGVSAVTGFEQRINDVSLRVEAAEPSFLVVSQMFYPGWTALVDGENAPLLRADYAFVGVALGPGAHEVQLRYRPDSLRIGGAVSVAALVACVGLCGVRRRAPS
;
A
#
# COMPACT_ATOMS: atom_id res chain seq x y z
N MET A 1 -22.47 -8.64 4.38
CA MET A 1 -21.07 -8.74 3.94
C MET A 1 -20.17 -9.08 5.13
N TYR A 2 -20.14 -8.30 6.20
CA TYR A 2 -19.20 -8.47 7.33
C TYR A 2 -19.68 -9.39 8.48
N TRP A 3 -20.85 -10.02 8.37
CA TRP A 3 -21.37 -10.89 9.43
C TRP A 3 -20.43 -12.02 9.87
N PRO A 4 -19.54 -12.61 9.00
CA PRO A 4 -18.61 -13.63 9.48
C PRO A 4 -17.62 -13.12 10.53
N MET A 5 -17.33 -11.80 10.53
CA MET A 5 -16.47 -11.20 11.56
C MET A 5 -17.11 -11.28 12.95
N LEU A 6 -18.44 -11.22 13.04
CA LEU A 6 -19.18 -11.38 14.30
C LEU A 6 -19.04 -12.80 14.88
N LEU A 7 -18.70 -13.77 14.02
CA LEU A 7 -18.38 -15.16 14.40
C LEU A 7 -16.88 -15.39 14.60
N GLY A 8 -16.08 -14.33 14.77
CA GLY A 8 -14.64 -14.42 14.97
C GLY A 8 -13.84 -14.79 13.70
N ARG A 9 -14.47 -14.77 12.53
CA ARG A 9 -13.76 -14.99 11.26
C ARG A 9 -13.03 -13.71 10.83
N VAL A 10 -11.85 -13.89 10.24
CA VAL A 10 -10.97 -12.81 9.77
C VAL A 10 -11.05 -12.74 8.25
N PRO A 11 -11.28 -11.56 7.64
CA PRO A 11 -11.26 -11.38 6.19
C PRO A 11 -9.79 -11.43 5.70
N PHE A 12 -9.29 -12.64 5.51
CA PHE A 12 -7.91 -12.91 5.12
C PHE A 12 -7.85 -14.10 4.15
N PRO A 13 -7.08 -13.99 3.04
CA PRO A 13 -6.98 -15.05 2.04
C PRO A 13 -5.97 -16.14 2.47
N ALA A 14 -6.30 -16.93 3.51
CA ALA A 14 -5.43 -18.01 4.00
C ALA A 14 -5.05 -19.03 2.90
N HIS A 15 -5.92 -19.22 1.90
CA HIS A 15 -5.59 -20.01 0.72
C HIS A 15 -4.36 -19.49 -0.04
N GLY A 16 -4.06 -18.18 0.06
CA GLY A 16 -2.86 -17.58 -0.49
C GLY A 16 -1.57 -18.03 0.23
N VAL A 17 -1.64 -18.38 1.52
CA VAL A 17 -0.52 -18.97 2.26
C VAL A 17 -0.34 -20.44 1.86
N ILE A 18 -1.45 -21.21 1.84
CA ILE A 18 -1.45 -22.66 1.57
C ILE A 18 -0.99 -22.99 0.12
N GLN A 19 -0.95 -22.00 -0.80
CA GLN A 19 -0.38 -22.25 -2.13
C GLN A 19 1.14 -22.40 -2.14
N PHE A 20 1.82 -21.95 -1.08
CA PHE A 20 3.28 -22.01 -0.97
C PHE A 20 3.73 -23.18 -0.07
N PRO A 21 4.86 -23.83 -0.39
CA PRO A 21 5.55 -24.69 0.58
C PRO A 21 5.97 -23.88 1.82
N PRO A 22 6.04 -24.48 2.98
CA PRO A 22 5.69 -25.88 3.31
C PRO A 22 4.19 -26.09 3.62
N TRP A 23 3.35 -25.04 3.52
CA TRP A 23 1.91 -25.13 3.88
C TRP A 23 1.07 -25.85 2.83
N ASP A 24 1.62 -26.10 1.64
CA ASP A 24 0.96 -26.92 0.62
C ASP A 24 0.61 -28.34 1.13
N ALA A 25 1.31 -28.82 2.14
CA ALA A 25 0.98 -30.05 2.84
C ALA A 25 -0.35 -29.99 3.60
N LEU A 26 -0.87 -28.79 3.89
CA LEU A 26 -2.16 -28.55 4.55
C LEU A 26 -3.35 -28.49 3.55
N ARG A 27 -3.09 -28.67 2.26
CA ARG A 27 -4.15 -28.72 1.24
C ARG A 27 -4.99 -29.96 1.43
N ASP A 28 -6.30 -29.77 1.49
CA ASP A 28 -7.26 -30.87 1.43
C ASP A 28 -7.53 -31.31 -0.02
N SER A 29 -8.27 -32.40 -0.20
CA SER A 29 -8.62 -32.93 -1.53
C SER A 29 -9.52 -31.97 -2.35
N GLY A 30 -10.14 -31.00 -1.71
CA GLY A 30 -10.98 -29.96 -2.33
C GLY A 30 -10.23 -28.65 -2.61
N TYR A 31 -8.95 -28.56 -2.27
CA TYR A 31 -8.19 -27.33 -2.46
C TYR A 31 -8.10 -26.94 -3.94
N GLN A 32 -8.55 -25.74 -4.21
CA GLN A 32 -8.35 -25.10 -5.51
C GLN A 32 -7.38 -23.93 -5.33
N VAL A 33 -6.37 -23.85 -6.20
CA VAL A 33 -5.44 -22.72 -6.23
C VAL A 33 -6.28 -21.45 -6.33
N PRO A 34 -6.07 -20.48 -5.42
CA PRO A 34 -6.77 -19.20 -5.48
C PRO A 34 -6.54 -18.56 -6.85
N ARG A 35 -7.63 -18.23 -7.53
CA ARG A 35 -7.58 -17.58 -8.84
C ARG A 35 -7.08 -16.13 -8.76
N THR A 36 -6.75 -15.66 -7.57
CA THR A 36 -6.32 -14.29 -7.25
C THR A 36 -4.88 -14.24 -6.82
N ALA A 37 -3.97 -14.27 -7.78
CA ALA A 37 -2.57 -13.89 -7.55
C ALA A 37 -2.45 -12.50 -6.88
N GLU A 38 -3.43 -11.65 -7.06
CA GLU A 38 -3.44 -10.25 -6.61
C GLU A 38 -3.78 -10.04 -5.12
N MET A 39 -4.28 -11.05 -4.43
CA MET A 39 -4.32 -11.03 -2.97
C MET A 39 -2.96 -11.39 -2.35
N GLY A 40 -1.95 -11.66 -3.18
CA GLY A 40 -0.58 -11.94 -2.76
C GLY A 40 -0.05 -10.90 -1.79
N ASP A 41 -0.11 -9.61 -2.15
CA ASP A 41 0.40 -8.51 -1.30
C ASP A 41 -0.21 -8.50 0.11
N LEU A 42 -1.46 -8.95 0.28
CA LEU A 42 -2.09 -9.03 1.60
C LEU A 42 -1.38 -10.04 2.50
N VAL A 43 -0.94 -11.13 1.88
CA VAL A 43 -0.30 -12.26 2.55
C VAL A 43 1.21 -12.02 2.67
N THR A 44 1.85 -11.53 1.59
CA THR A 44 3.30 -11.40 1.54
C THR A 44 3.84 -10.14 2.22
N GLU A 45 3.02 -9.08 2.39
CA GLU A 45 3.50 -7.78 2.86
C GLU A 45 2.60 -7.17 3.92
N LEU A 46 1.35 -6.83 3.56
CA LEU A 46 0.54 -5.92 4.36
C LEU A 46 0.19 -6.49 5.74
N TYR A 47 -0.22 -7.75 5.81
CA TYR A 47 -0.52 -8.39 7.10
C TYR A 47 0.75 -8.64 7.93
N PRO A 48 1.85 -9.20 7.37
CA PRO A 48 3.12 -9.33 8.07
C PRO A 48 3.65 -8.01 8.64
N TRP A 49 3.56 -6.91 7.90
CA TRP A 49 3.99 -5.59 8.40
C TRP A 49 3.15 -5.10 9.59
N LYS A 50 1.83 -5.29 9.55
CA LYS A 50 0.95 -4.95 10.69
C LYS A 50 1.23 -5.85 11.90
N ALA A 51 1.51 -7.12 11.69
CA ALA A 51 1.90 -8.05 12.75
C ALA A 51 3.26 -7.66 13.37
N PHE A 52 4.22 -7.29 12.54
CA PHE A 52 5.53 -6.79 12.99
C PHE A 52 5.40 -5.48 13.77
N THR A 53 4.65 -4.51 13.23
CA THR A 53 4.38 -3.24 13.94
C THR A 53 3.82 -3.49 15.33
N ARG A 54 2.79 -4.35 15.42
CA ARG A 54 2.18 -4.67 16.72
C ARG A 54 3.16 -5.35 17.67
N ARG A 55 3.90 -6.38 17.22
CA ARG A 55 4.89 -7.07 18.07
C ARG A 55 5.93 -6.10 18.61
N SER A 56 6.43 -5.21 17.76
CA SER A 56 7.41 -4.19 18.14
C SER A 56 6.87 -3.24 19.19
N LEU A 57 5.65 -2.74 19.00
CA LEU A 57 5.02 -1.80 19.92
C LEU A 57 4.67 -2.45 21.28
N VAL A 58 4.21 -3.70 21.28
CA VAL A 58 3.99 -4.46 22.53
C VAL A 58 5.31 -4.70 23.27
N GLY A 59 6.41 -4.88 22.54
CA GLY A 59 7.77 -4.93 23.08
C GLY A 59 8.35 -3.57 23.47
N GLY A 60 7.55 -2.47 23.45
CA GLY A 60 7.97 -1.12 23.84
C GLY A 60 8.87 -0.41 22.82
N THR A 61 8.98 -0.92 21.60
CA THR A 61 9.87 -0.35 20.57
C THR A 61 9.09 0.12 19.36
N LEU A 62 9.27 1.38 18.96
CA LEU A 62 8.76 1.88 17.70
C LEU A 62 9.60 1.29 16.55
N PRO A 63 9.01 0.54 15.60
CA PRO A 63 9.78 -0.09 14.53
C PRO A 63 10.20 0.92 13.47
N LEU A 64 11.40 1.47 13.59
CA LEU A 64 12.00 2.35 12.60
C LEU A 64 12.74 1.55 11.53
N TRP A 65 13.35 0.44 11.97
CA TRP A 65 14.12 -0.50 11.18
C TRP A 65 13.48 -1.89 11.19
N ASN A 66 13.55 -2.62 10.10
CA ASN A 66 13.17 -4.03 10.02
C ASN A 66 14.43 -4.89 9.84
N PRO A 67 14.90 -5.58 10.88
CA PRO A 67 16.09 -6.43 10.77
C PRO A 67 15.84 -7.75 10.04
N HIS A 68 14.57 -8.15 9.90
CA HIS A 68 14.19 -9.49 9.44
C HIS A 68 14.17 -9.65 7.93
N LEU A 69 14.24 -8.57 7.14
CA LEU A 69 14.15 -8.62 5.68
C LEU A 69 15.35 -7.92 5.03
N LEU A 70 15.84 -8.49 3.90
CA LEU A 70 16.84 -7.86 3.04
C LEU A 70 18.12 -7.47 3.78
N MET A 71 18.53 -8.28 4.75
CA MET A 71 19.69 -7.98 5.60
C MET A 71 19.52 -6.69 6.43
N GLY A 72 18.28 -6.25 6.59
CA GLY A 72 17.85 -5.03 7.26
C GLY A 72 17.37 -3.93 6.30
N ALA A 73 16.20 -3.36 6.58
CA ALA A 73 15.59 -2.32 5.77
C ALA A 73 14.93 -1.22 6.62
N PRO A 74 14.88 0.05 6.14
CA PRO A 74 14.21 1.14 6.85
C PRO A 74 12.68 0.94 6.80
N PHE A 75 12.10 0.49 7.91
CA PHE A 75 10.67 0.20 7.99
C PHE A 75 9.81 1.48 7.94
N LEU A 76 10.22 2.53 8.65
CA LEU A 76 9.53 3.82 8.61
C LEU A 76 9.63 4.52 7.25
N GLY A 77 10.73 4.34 6.53
CA GLY A 77 10.96 4.95 5.22
C GLY A 77 9.96 4.46 4.17
N ASP A 78 9.49 3.23 4.29
CA ASP A 78 8.44 2.71 3.42
C ASP A 78 7.09 3.28 3.85
N LEU A 79 6.53 4.17 3.00
CA LEU A 79 5.24 4.82 3.26
C LEU A 79 4.11 3.83 3.49
N GLN A 80 4.12 2.66 2.83
CA GLN A 80 3.04 1.68 2.90
C GLN A 80 2.90 1.04 4.28
N THR A 81 3.91 1.11 5.13
CA THR A 81 3.81 0.71 6.54
C THR A 81 2.79 1.57 7.29
N ALA A 82 2.63 2.83 6.87
CA ALA A 82 1.70 3.82 7.40
C ALA A 82 1.74 3.90 8.94
N LEU A 83 2.95 3.96 9.50
CA LEU A 83 3.18 3.83 10.95
C LEU A 83 2.48 4.94 11.74
N PHE A 84 2.47 6.17 11.22
CA PHE A 84 1.86 7.34 11.85
C PHE A 84 0.44 7.64 11.35
N TYR A 85 -0.18 6.73 10.59
CA TYR A 85 -1.55 6.90 10.14
C TYR A 85 -2.54 6.69 11.30
N PRO A 86 -3.40 7.67 11.63
CA PRO A 86 -4.22 7.61 12.84
C PRO A 86 -5.16 6.39 12.94
N LEU A 87 -5.68 5.90 11.80
CA LEU A 87 -6.57 4.73 11.83
C LEU A 87 -5.82 3.42 12.14
N ASN A 88 -4.49 3.41 12.06
CA ASN A 88 -3.68 2.26 12.45
C ASN A 88 -3.48 2.15 13.97
N VAL A 89 -3.97 3.11 14.75
CA VAL A 89 -3.90 3.07 16.22
C VAL A 89 -4.56 1.80 16.80
N VAL A 90 -5.51 1.21 16.10
CA VAL A 90 -6.15 -0.05 16.52
C VAL A 90 -5.16 -1.21 16.69
N TYR A 91 -4.05 -1.21 15.92
CA TYR A 91 -2.99 -2.22 16.03
C TYR A 91 -2.13 -2.06 17.29
N PHE A 92 -2.18 -0.91 17.97
CA PHE A 92 -1.44 -0.70 19.21
C PHE A 92 -2.10 -1.43 20.39
N PHE A 93 -3.42 -1.54 20.35
CA PHE A 93 -4.20 -2.05 21.48
C PHE A 93 -4.77 -3.46 21.25
N LEU A 94 -5.07 -3.85 20.01
CA LEU A 94 -5.78 -5.09 19.69
C LEU A 94 -4.86 -6.14 19.07
N PRO A 95 -5.13 -7.45 19.26
CA PRO A 95 -4.48 -8.51 18.51
C PRO A 95 -4.61 -8.30 17.01
N THR A 96 -3.55 -8.63 16.23
CA THR A 96 -3.49 -8.34 14.80
C THR A 96 -4.72 -8.83 14.01
N PRO A 97 -5.27 -10.05 14.21
CA PRO A 97 -6.45 -10.52 13.47
C PRO A 97 -7.69 -9.65 13.74
N LEU A 98 -7.89 -9.23 14.99
CA LEU A 98 -9.02 -8.39 15.38
C LEU A 98 -8.82 -6.94 14.86
N ALA A 99 -7.63 -6.37 15.03
CA ALA A 99 -7.28 -5.05 14.51
C ALA A 99 -7.44 -4.98 12.99
N TRP A 100 -7.03 -6.03 12.27
CA TRP A 100 -7.20 -6.16 10.83
C TRP A 100 -8.67 -6.12 10.43
N SER A 101 -9.51 -6.95 11.06
CA SER A 101 -10.94 -6.99 10.80
C SER A 101 -11.62 -5.65 11.10
N LEU A 102 -11.31 -5.07 12.27
CA LEU A 102 -11.90 -3.80 12.69
C LEU A 102 -11.47 -2.63 11.80
N SER A 103 -10.21 -2.62 11.34
CA SER A 103 -9.72 -1.57 10.45
C SER A 103 -10.46 -1.56 9.11
N ILE A 104 -10.79 -2.72 8.55
CA ILE A 104 -11.61 -2.83 7.33
C ILE A 104 -13.00 -2.25 7.53
N LEU A 105 -13.63 -2.58 8.66
CA LEU A 105 -14.96 -2.08 8.99
C LEU A 105 -14.97 -0.55 9.19
N ILE A 106 -13.99 -0.02 9.95
CA ILE A 106 -13.84 1.42 10.18
C ILE A 106 -13.67 2.18 8.86
N ARG A 107 -12.79 1.70 7.96
CA ARG A 107 -12.55 2.32 6.65
C ARG A 107 -13.82 2.39 5.81
N THR A 108 -14.55 1.30 5.72
CA THR A 108 -15.78 1.22 4.92
C THR A 108 -16.87 2.15 5.47
N ILE A 109 -17.08 2.14 6.79
CA ILE A 109 -18.05 3.02 7.45
C ILE A 109 -17.66 4.49 7.26
N LEU A 110 -16.38 4.81 7.45
CA LEU A 110 -15.87 6.19 7.32
C LEU A 110 -16.00 6.70 5.88
N ALA A 111 -15.69 5.88 4.89
CA ALA A 111 -15.88 6.22 3.48
C ALA A 111 -17.34 6.58 3.18
N GLY A 112 -18.28 5.77 3.68
CA GLY A 112 -19.72 6.03 3.54
C GLY A 112 -20.18 7.30 4.25
N ILE A 113 -19.76 7.50 5.49
CA ILE A 113 -20.11 8.71 6.29
C ILE A 113 -19.57 9.96 5.58
N LEU A 114 -18.32 9.98 5.16
CA LEU A 114 -17.71 11.14 4.52
C LEU A 114 -18.36 11.47 3.17
N ALA A 115 -18.72 10.47 2.37
CA ALA A 115 -19.44 10.67 1.11
C ALA A 115 -20.88 11.18 1.34
N ALA A 116 -21.57 10.66 2.35
CA ALA A 116 -22.89 11.17 2.73
C ALA A 116 -22.85 12.63 3.24
N LEU A 117 -21.83 12.97 4.06
CA LEU A 117 -21.61 14.33 4.51
C LEU A 117 -21.29 15.27 3.35
N LEU A 118 -20.47 14.82 2.37
CA LEU A 118 -20.20 15.59 1.16
C LEU A 118 -21.48 15.86 0.38
N ALA A 119 -22.25 14.82 0.05
CA ALA A 119 -23.51 14.98 -0.70
C ALA A 119 -24.49 15.90 0.03
N SER A 120 -24.64 15.75 1.33
CA SER A 120 -25.49 16.62 2.18
C SER A 120 -24.96 18.07 2.20
N GLY A 121 -23.65 18.26 2.40
CA GLY A 121 -23.00 19.59 2.37
C GLY A 121 -23.16 20.29 1.01
N LEU A 122 -23.22 19.53 -0.07
CA LEU A 122 -23.48 20.00 -1.43
C LEU A 122 -24.98 20.24 -1.71
N GLY A 123 -25.87 19.90 -0.78
CA GLY A 123 -27.29 20.23 -0.84
C GLY A 123 -28.22 19.07 -1.21
N ALA A 124 -27.74 17.84 -1.20
CA ALA A 124 -28.61 16.67 -1.31
C ALA A 124 -29.50 16.52 -0.07
N ARG A 125 -30.72 16.01 -0.27
CA ARG A 125 -31.64 15.67 0.84
C ARG A 125 -31.06 14.50 1.66
N ARG A 126 -31.41 14.41 2.94
CA ARG A 126 -30.81 13.44 3.88
C ARG A 126 -30.81 12.00 3.36
N THR A 127 -31.96 11.48 2.91
CA THR A 127 -32.05 10.11 2.38
C THR A 127 -31.19 9.92 1.14
N ALA A 128 -31.18 10.91 0.23
CA ALA A 128 -30.35 10.90 -0.97
C ALA A 128 -28.85 10.95 -0.63
N ALA A 129 -28.47 11.74 0.37
CA ALA A 129 -27.09 11.79 0.85
C ALA A 129 -26.63 10.47 1.49
N LEU A 130 -27.52 9.81 2.27
CA LEU A 130 -27.25 8.46 2.78
C LEU A 130 -27.07 7.45 1.65
N THR A 131 -27.88 7.55 0.58
CA THR A 131 -27.71 6.69 -0.61
C THR A 131 -26.34 6.92 -1.26
N SER A 132 -25.89 8.18 -1.41
CA SER A 132 -24.53 8.49 -1.87
C SER A 132 -23.45 7.84 -0.99
N GLY A 133 -23.64 7.88 0.33
CA GLY A 133 -22.74 7.21 1.27
C GLY A 133 -22.67 5.70 1.06
N VAL A 134 -23.82 5.05 0.91
CA VAL A 134 -23.91 3.60 0.65
C VAL A 134 -23.26 3.25 -0.69
N ILE A 135 -23.53 4.05 -1.75
CA ILE A 135 -22.90 3.84 -3.05
C ILE A 135 -21.39 3.85 -2.92
N PHE A 136 -20.84 4.88 -2.32
CA PHE A 136 -19.37 5.02 -2.22
C PHE A 136 -18.76 3.95 -1.30
N ALA A 137 -19.38 3.62 -0.17
CA ALA A 137 -18.91 2.62 0.78
C ALA A 137 -18.83 1.21 0.20
N PHE A 138 -19.71 0.86 -0.73
CA PHE A 138 -19.83 -0.48 -1.28
C PHE A 138 -19.63 -0.56 -2.80
N CYS A 139 -19.16 0.52 -3.45
CA CYS A 139 -18.77 0.46 -4.86
C CYS A 139 -17.63 -0.55 -5.06
N GLY A 140 -17.47 -1.00 -6.29
CA GLY A 140 -16.49 -2.02 -6.64
C GLY A 140 -15.08 -1.65 -6.22
N TRP A 141 -14.66 -0.39 -6.46
CA TRP A 141 -13.32 0.05 -6.12
C TRP A 141 -13.07 0.01 -4.61
N VAL A 142 -13.95 0.59 -3.80
CA VAL A 142 -13.82 0.56 -2.32
C VAL A 142 -13.81 -0.88 -1.81
N THR A 143 -14.69 -1.74 -2.35
CA THR A 143 -14.72 -3.15 -1.99
C THR A 143 -13.41 -3.86 -2.32
N ALA A 144 -12.83 -3.61 -3.50
CA ALA A 144 -11.60 -4.25 -3.95
C ALA A 144 -10.38 -3.82 -3.13
N PHE A 145 -10.35 -2.57 -2.67
CA PHE A 145 -9.21 -2.00 -1.97
C PHE A 145 -9.38 -1.87 -0.45
N GLN A 146 -10.45 -2.40 0.15
CA GLN A 146 -10.74 -2.23 1.58
C GLN A 146 -9.69 -2.80 2.54
N THR A 147 -8.83 -3.70 2.06
CA THR A 147 -7.71 -4.28 2.83
C THR A 147 -6.36 -3.62 2.53
N ARG A 148 -6.32 -2.64 1.63
CA ARG A 148 -5.09 -2.05 1.10
C ARG A 148 -4.95 -0.57 1.45
N PRO A 149 -3.72 -0.04 1.53
CA PRO A 149 -3.45 1.40 1.77
C PRO A 149 -4.10 2.33 0.73
N HIS A 150 -4.44 1.81 -0.44
CA HIS A 150 -5.15 2.55 -1.49
C HIS A 150 -6.48 3.13 -0.99
N LEU A 151 -7.29 2.33 -0.26
CA LEU A 151 -8.50 2.84 0.34
C LEU A 151 -8.20 3.79 1.49
N ASP A 152 -7.21 3.48 2.35
CA ASP A 152 -6.80 4.36 3.44
C ASP A 152 -6.53 5.78 2.97
N THR A 153 -5.93 5.91 1.78
CA THR A 153 -5.61 7.19 1.15
C THR A 153 -6.84 7.83 0.51
N SER A 154 -7.60 7.06 -0.27
CA SER A 154 -8.68 7.58 -1.12
C SER A 154 -9.98 7.87 -0.36
N LEU A 155 -10.22 7.24 0.80
CA LEU A 155 -11.42 7.47 1.61
C LEU A 155 -11.54 8.91 2.12
N TRP A 156 -10.44 9.67 2.13
CA TRP A 156 -10.41 11.08 2.55
C TRP A 156 -10.84 12.05 1.45
N LEU A 157 -10.96 11.60 0.21
CA LEU A 157 -11.35 12.45 -0.91
C LEU A 157 -12.66 13.24 -0.66
N PRO A 158 -13.74 12.64 -0.11
CA PRO A 158 -14.93 13.42 0.25
C PRO A 158 -14.65 14.49 1.31
N LEU A 159 -13.76 14.22 2.28
CA LEU A 159 -13.37 15.19 3.30
C LEU A 159 -12.59 16.36 2.71
N VAL A 160 -11.71 16.10 1.73
CA VAL A 160 -10.99 17.14 0.99
C VAL A 160 -11.97 18.11 0.34
N PHE A 161 -12.98 17.62 -0.37
CA PHE A 161 -14.01 18.46 -0.97
C PHE A 161 -14.81 19.25 0.07
N LEU A 162 -15.25 18.59 1.15
CA LEU A 162 -15.95 19.23 2.26
C LEU A 162 -15.14 20.35 2.91
N SER A 163 -13.86 20.09 3.16
CA SER A 163 -12.96 21.05 3.81
C SER A 163 -12.74 22.30 2.96
N ILE A 164 -12.57 22.12 1.65
CA ILE A 164 -12.43 23.25 0.69
C ILE A 164 -13.72 24.06 0.64
N ASP A 165 -14.89 23.41 0.54
CA ASP A 165 -16.19 24.11 0.51
C ASP A 165 -16.46 24.86 1.83
N ARG A 166 -16.06 24.26 2.99
CA ARG A 166 -16.14 24.93 4.28
C ARG A 166 -15.16 26.11 4.39
N LEU A 167 -13.91 25.94 3.92
CA LEU A 167 -12.89 26.98 3.95
C LEU A 167 -13.33 28.22 3.16
N GLN A 168 -14.03 28.02 2.03
CA GLN A 168 -14.61 29.09 1.25
C GLN A 168 -15.72 29.84 2.02
N ARG A 169 -16.60 29.08 2.72
CA ARG A 169 -17.76 29.64 3.43
C ARG A 169 -17.40 30.24 4.78
N LYS A 170 -16.48 29.60 5.50
CA LYS A 170 -16.08 29.97 6.86
C LYS A 170 -14.56 30.09 6.92
N ALA A 171 -14.05 31.25 6.64
CA ALA A 171 -12.63 31.55 6.67
C ALA A 171 -12.10 31.68 8.12
N ASP A 172 -12.24 30.61 8.94
CA ASP A 172 -11.84 30.53 10.34
C ASP A 172 -10.70 29.50 10.54
N GLY A 173 -10.04 29.54 11.72
CA GLY A 173 -8.95 28.62 12.07
C GLY A 173 -9.35 27.14 11.98
N THR A 174 -10.56 26.80 12.43
CA THR A 174 -11.08 25.42 12.36
C THR A 174 -11.19 24.93 10.92
N SER A 175 -11.57 25.80 9.97
CA SER A 175 -11.63 25.43 8.55
C SER A 175 -10.25 25.21 7.94
N ILE A 176 -9.25 26.01 8.37
CA ILE A 176 -7.85 25.80 7.96
C ILE A 176 -7.35 24.45 8.47
N VAL A 177 -7.56 24.15 9.76
CA VAL A 177 -7.14 22.89 10.38
C VAL A 177 -7.82 21.70 9.71
N LEU A 178 -9.14 21.81 9.43
CA LEU A 178 -9.86 20.73 8.74
C LEU A 178 -9.32 20.47 7.34
N ALA A 179 -9.01 21.53 6.58
CA ALA A 179 -8.43 21.42 5.25
C ALA A 179 -7.00 20.83 5.32
N ALA A 180 -6.18 21.33 6.25
CA ALA A 180 -4.83 20.80 6.46
C ALA A 180 -4.87 19.30 6.81
N SER A 181 -5.74 18.90 7.75
CA SER A 181 -5.90 17.49 8.12
C SER A 181 -6.40 16.64 6.94
N ALA A 182 -7.36 17.16 6.15
CA ALA A 182 -7.90 16.45 4.99
C ALA A 182 -6.84 16.15 3.91
N PHE A 183 -5.84 17.02 3.76
CA PHE A 183 -4.72 16.78 2.84
C PHE A 183 -3.56 16.01 3.48
N ALA A 184 -3.34 16.11 4.79
CA ALA A 184 -2.28 15.37 5.48
C ALA A 184 -2.60 13.86 5.61
N LEU A 185 -3.86 13.52 5.91
CA LEU A 185 -4.30 12.14 6.13
C LEU A 185 -4.04 11.20 4.94
N PRO A 186 -4.30 11.57 3.67
CA PRO A 186 -3.92 10.77 2.51
C PRO A 186 -2.42 10.47 2.42
N VAL A 187 -1.56 11.43 2.80
CA VAL A 187 -0.10 11.23 2.79
C VAL A 187 0.32 10.24 3.86
N LEU A 188 -0.21 10.39 5.09
CA LEU A 188 0.06 9.49 6.22
C LEU A 188 -0.48 8.07 5.99
N ALA A 189 -1.49 7.91 5.13
CA ALA A 189 -2.12 6.63 4.82
C ALA A 189 -1.25 5.68 3.97
N GLY A 190 -0.16 6.17 3.40
CA GLY A 190 0.90 5.32 2.90
C GLY A 190 0.84 4.93 1.43
N GLN A 191 -0.06 5.48 0.62
CA GLN A 191 -0.09 5.22 -0.82
C GLN A 191 0.16 6.52 -1.61
N PRO A 192 1.42 6.81 -1.98
CA PRO A 192 1.82 8.11 -2.52
C PRO A 192 1.11 8.47 -3.83
N GLU A 193 0.89 7.51 -4.72
CA GLU A 193 0.22 7.74 -6.00
C GLU A 193 -1.24 8.14 -5.80
N ASN A 194 -1.93 7.47 -4.87
CA ASN A 194 -3.31 7.83 -4.54
C ASN A 194 -3.37 9.18 -3.81
N ALA A 195 -2.38 9.50 -2.96
CA ALA A 195 -2.29 10.80 -2.31
C ALA A 195 -2.09 11.93 -3.35
N ALA A 196 -1.28 11.69 -4.38
CA ALA A 196 -1.14 12.61 -5.51
C ALA A 196 -2.47 12.80 -6.27
N HIS A 197 -3.19 11.71 -6.56
CA HIS A 197 -4.52 11.80 -7.18
C HIS A 197 -5.51 12.60 -6.33
N VAL A 198 -5.60 12.31 -5.02
CA VAL A 198 -6.47 13.05 -4.08
C VAL A 198 -6.12 14.53 -4.04
N THR A 199 -4.83 14.86 -3.99
CA THR A 199 -4.36 16.24 -3.98
C THR A 199 -4.71 16.97 -5.27
N MET A 200 -4.48 16.37 -6.43
CA MET A 200 -4.79 16.96 -7.74
C MET A 200 -6.29 17.18 -7.94
N VAL A 201 -7.11 16.21 -7.56
CA VAL A 201 -8.58 16.30 -7.63
C VAL A 201 -9.08 17.33 -6.63
N GLY A 202 -8.47 17.42 -5.44
CA GLY A 202 -8.72 18.49 -4.48
C GLY A 202 -8.38 19.87 -5.04
N LEU A 203 -7.24 20.02 -5.73
CA LEU A 203 -6.87 21.26 -6.41
C LEU A 203 -7.87 21.63 -7.52
N ALA A 204 -8.33 20.65 -8.31
CA ALA A 204 -9.37 20.88 -9.32
C ALA A 204 -10.67 21.42 -8.68
N PHE A 205 -11.08 20.87 -7.54
CA PHE A 205 -12.25 21.35 -6.79
C PHE A 205 -12.02 22.74 -6.18
N PHE A 206 -10.80 23.01 -5.67
CA PHE A 206 -10.43 24.35 -5.21
C PHE A 206 -10.55 25.39 -6.34
N LEU A 207 -9.98 25.11 -7.53
CA LEU A 207 -10.05 25.99 -8.71
C LEU A 207 -11.50 26.20 -9.14
N TYR A 208 -12.32 25.15 -9.12
CA TYR A 208 -13.75 25.28 -9.38
C TYR A 208 -14.42 26.22 -8.38
N ARG A 209 -14.18 26.04 -7.07
CA ARG A 209 -14.76 26.92 -6.04
C ARG A 209 -14.19 28.35 -6.07
N TRP A 210 -12.96 28.50 -6.50
CA TRP A 210 -12.34 29.83 -6.68
C TRP A 210 -12.98 30.58 -7.85
N ALA A 211 -13.28 29.89 -8.96
CA ALA A 211 -13.94 30.47 -10.13
C ALA A 211 -15.43 30.73 -9.88
N TRP A 212 -16.13 29.77 -9.23
CA TRP A 212 -17.57 29.82 -8.96
C TRP A 212 -17.88 29.68 -7.47
N PRO A 213 -17.73 30.75 -6.68
CA PRO A 213 -18.02 30.72 -5.24
C PRO A 213 -19.50 30.46 -4.98
N ARG A 214 -19.82 29.72 -3.90
CA ARG A 214 -21.20 29.49 -3.46
C ARG A 214 -21.85 30.71 -2.86
N GLN A 215 -21.07 31.53 -2.15
CA GLN A 215 -21.49 32.82 -1.63
C GLN A 215 -20.61 33.90 -2.29
N PRO A 216 -21.20 34.91 -2.94
CA PRO A 216 -20.41 36.04 -3.38
C PRO A 216 -19.79 36.68 -2.14
N ALA A 217 -18.50 36.96 -2.18
CA ALA A 217 -17.80 37.69 -1.15
C ALA A 217 -18.48 39.08 -1.01
N ALA A 218 -18.68 39.53 0.20
CA ALA A 218 -19.16 40.88 0.47
C ALA A 218 -18.08 41.91 0.02
N GLY A 219 -18.15 42.36 -1.23
CA GLY A 219 -17.25 43.32 -1.84
C GLY A 219 -16.46 42.76 -3.04
N PRO A 220 -16.22 43.55 -4.09
CA PRO A 220 -15.47 43.16 -5.26
C PRO A 220 -13.98 42.98 -4.90
N GLY A 221 -13.41 41.80 -5.10
CA GLY A 221 -11.98 41.52 -5.12
C GLY A 221 -11.36 40.88 -3.86
N SER A 222 -11.87 41.10 -2.65
CA SER A 222 -11.21 40.65 -1.39
C SER A 222 -11.40 39.18 -1.04
N GLY A 223 -12.49 38.54 -1.49
CA GLY A 223 -12.84 37.18 -1.11
C GLY A 223 -11.99 36.08 -1.76
N ARG A 224 -11.64 36.23 -3.05
CA ARG A 224 -10.90 35.22 -3.81
C ARG A 224 -9.43 35.13 -3.38
N GLY A 225 -8.77 36.29 -3.22
CA GLY A 225 -7.38 36.31 -2.75
C GLY A 225 -7.23 35.75 -1.35
N ARG A 226 -8.14 36.09 -0.44
CA ARG A 226 -8.17 35.51 0.93
C ARG A 226 -8.40 34.00 0.91
N PHE A 227 -9.36 33.51 0.12
CA PHE A 227 -9.61 32.07 -0.01
C PHE A 227 -8.38 31.32 -0.55
N GLY A 228 -7.70 31.89 -1.57
CA GLY A 228 -6.44 31.35 -2.10
C GLY A 228 -5.35 31.30 -1.04
N ALA A 229 -5.14 32.39 -0.29
CA ALA A 229 -4.15 32.46 0.79
C ALA A 229 -4.44 31.43 1.90
N LEU A 230 -5.69 31.27 2.29
CA LEU A 230 -6.09 30.27 3.30
C LEU A 230 -5.90 28.84 2.80
N PHE A 231 -6.14 28.58 1.52
CA PHE A 231 -5.90 27.27 0.92
C PHE A 231 -4.40 26.94 0.89
N VAL A 232 -3.57 27.90 0.52
CA VAL A 232 -2.10 27.74 0.56
C VAL A 232 -1.63 27.50 2.00
N ALA A 233 -2.12 28.28 2.97
CA ALA A 233 -1.78 28.09 4.38
C ALA A 233 -2.20 26.69 4.89
N ALA A 234 -3.38 26.21 4.50
CA ALA A 234 -3.82 24.85 4.83
C ALA A 234 -2.94 23.80 4.17
N GLY A 235 -2.50 24.00 2.92
CA GLY A 235 -1.57 23.10 2.22
C GLY A 235 -0.20 23.03 2.89
N LEU A 236 0.38 24.16 3.29
CA LEU A 236 1.63 24.20 4.03
C LEU A 236 1.50 23.52 5.39
N LEU A 237 0.42 23.78 6.11
CA LEU A 237 0.15 23.11 7.38
C LEU A 237 -0.04 21.60 7.20
N ALA A 238 -0.65 21.14 6.10
CA ALA A 238 -0.79 19.72 5.75
C ALA A 238 0.58 19.06 5.55
N LEU A 239 1.48 19.71 4.82
CA LEU A 239 2.86 19.22 4.65
C LEU A 239 3.59 19.13 5.98
N CYS A 240 3.42 20.13 6.84
CA CYS A 240 4.01 20.10 8.19
C CYS A 240 3.41 18.97 9.04
N LEU A 241 2.10 18.74 9.01
CA LEU A 241 1.46 17.64 9.74
C LEU A 241 1.95 16.26 9.27
N ALA A 242 2.21 16.10 7.98
CA ALA A 242 2.67 14.85 7.39
C ALA A 242 4.21 14.66 7.46
N ALA A 243 4.96 15.67 7.90
CA ALA A 243 6.43 15.69 7.83
C ALA A 243 7.08 14.51 8.56
N VAL A 244 6.50 14.03 9.67
CA VAL A 244 6.98 12.88 10.45
C VAL A 244 7.12 11.59 9.62
N GLN A 245 6.24 11.39 8.63
CA GLN A 245 6.27 10.25 7.72
C GLN A 245 6.91 10.61 6.38
N MET A 246 6.67 11.84 5.92
CA MET A 246 7.10 12.27 4.58
C MET A 246 8.62 12.44 4.48
N LEU A 247 9.29 13.01 5.49
CA LEU A 247 10.74 13.24 5.41
C LEU A 247 11.53 11.91 5.39
N PRO A 248 11.25 10.91 6.25
CA PRO A 248 11.86 9.58 6.13
C PRO A 248 11.58 8.90 4.79
N ALA A 249 10.37 9.09 4.25
CA ALA A 249 10.02 8.53 2.96
C ALA A 249 10.78 9.18 1.78
N LEU A 250 10.96 10.49 1.80
CA LEU A 250 11.76 11.18 0.78
C LEU A 250 13.24 10.74 0.82
N GLU A 251 13.80 10.53 2.02
CA GLU A 251 15.13 9.96 2.20
C GLU A 251 15.20 8.55 1.58
N PHE A 252 14.19 7.72 1.86
CA PHE A 252 14.10 6.36 1.33
C PHE A 252 13.98 6.34 -0.20
N ILE A 253 13.10 7.15 -0.78
CA ILE A 253 12.91 7.28 -2.24
C ILE A 253 14.23 7.68 -2.93
N GLY A 254 15.07 8.46 -2.26
CA GLY A 254 16.41 8.83 -2.76
C GLY A 254 17.39 7.65 -2.90
N GLN A 255 17.13 6.53 -2.19
CA GLN A 255 17.96 5.31 -2.21
C GLN A 255 17.40 4.19 -3.11
N LEU A 256 16.24 4.41 -3.75
CA LEU A 256 15.61 3.41 -4.59
C LEU A 256 16.20 3.37 -6.00
N ASP A 257 16.09 2.22 -6.63
CA ASP A 257 16.40 2.07 -8.06
C ASP A 257 15.23 2.57 -8.92
N ARG A 258 15.38 3.77 -9.47
CA ARG A 258 14.35 4.39 -10.33
C ARG A 258 14.25 3.75 -11.71
N SER A 259 15.22 2.95 -12.14
CA SER A 259 15.17 2.26 -13.43
C SER A 259 14.11 1.17 -13.45
N LEU A 260 13.65 0.72 -12.27
CA LEU A 260 12.61 -0.29 -12.10
C LEU A 260 11.19 0.29 -12.10
N ALA A 261 11.03 1.61 -12.25
CA ALA A 261 9.72 2.22 -12.41
C ALA A 261 9.04 1.67 -13.67
N SER A 262 8.06 0.79 -13.49
CA SER A 262 7.28 0.23 -14.58
C SER A 262 6.48 1.33 -15.26
N SER A 263 6.45 1.34 -16.60
CA SER A 263 5.52 2.17 -17.36
C SER A 263 4.09 1.63 -17.15
N TRP A 264 3.31 2.31 -16.33
CA TRP A 264 1.92 1.96 -16.12
C TRP A 264 1.09 2.44 -17.31
N GLY A 265 0.61 1.49 -18.10
CA GLY A 265 -0.28 1.79 -19.24
C GLY A 265 -1.70 2.18 -18.80
N SER A 266 -2.45 2.77 -19.74
CA SER A 266 -3.89 2.96 -19.59
C SER A 266 -4.63 1.62 -19.67
N LYS A 267 -5.82 1.57 -19.04
CA LYS A 267 -6.66 0.37 -19.09
C LYS A 267 -7.31 0.17 -20.47
N PRO A 268 -7.53 -1.07 -20.88
CA PRO A 268 -8.29 -1.36 -22.08
C PRO A 268 -9.72 -0.80 -22.00
N LEU A 269 -10.18 -0.13 -23.05
CA LEU A 269 -11.51 0.50 -23.07
C LEU A 269 -12.64 -0.50 -22.76
N HIS A 270 -12.46 -1.76 -23.09
CA HIS A 270 -13.48 -2.77 -22.84
C HIS A 270 -13.74 -3.01 -21.34
N GLU A 271 -12.80 -2.68 -20.46
CA GLU A 271 -12.99 -2.79 -19.01
C GLU A 271 -14.02 -1.79 -18.47
N ILE A 272 -14.43 -0.78 -19.25
CA ILE A 272 -15.54 0.11 -18.88
C ILE A 272 -16.85 -0.67 -18.65
N ALA A 273 -16.97 -1.87 -19.22
CA ALA A 273 -18.09 -2.76 -18.95
C ALA A 273 -18.20 -3.20 -17.49
N ALA A 274 -17.15 -3.02 -16.69
CA ALA A 274 -17.17 -3.28 -15.24
C ALA A 274 -18.21 -2.41 -14.50
N PHE A 275 -18.53 -1.23 -15.00
CA PHE A 275 -19.61 -0.40 -14.44
C PHE A 275 -20.99 -1.02 -14.58
N LEU A 276 -21.17 -1.92 -15.56
CA LEU A 276 -22.44 -2.56 -15.91
C LEU A 276 -22.56 -4.00 -15.43
N SER A 277 -21.50 -4.58 -14.87
CA SER A 277 -21.51 -5.98 -14.47
C SER A 277 -21.01 -6.18 -13.05
N ARG A 278 -21.82 -6.86 -12.26
CA ARG A 278 -21.51 -7.24 -10.88
C ARG A 278 -20.33 -8.20 -10.78
N ASP A 279 -20.06 -8.97 -11.83
CA ASP A 279 -19.02 -10.00 -11.85
C ASP A 279 -17.83 -9.65 -12.78
N LEU A 280 -17.93 -8.60 -13.58
CA LEU A 280 -16.84 -8.11 -14.41
C LEU A 280 -15.98 -7.15 -13.60
N GLY A 281 -14.85 -7.61 -13.20
CA GLY A 281 -13.83 -6.83 -12.52
C GLY A 281 -13.72 -7.17 -11.04
N ALA A 282 -12.57 -7.70 -10.69
CA ALA A 282 -12.06 -7.84 -9.33
C ALA A 282 -12.79 -8.78 -8.36
N ASN A 283 -13.77 -9.57 -8.78
CA ASN A 283 -14.24 -10.65 -7.91
C ASN A 283 -13.24 -11.81 -7.92
N PRO A 284 -12.53 -12.08 -6.81
CA PRO A 284 -11.53 -13.13 -6.74
C PRO A 284 -12.07 -14.54 -7.02
N ASN A 285 -13.36 -14.72 -6.95
CA ASN A 285 -14.02 -16.01 -7.21
C ASN A 285 -14.47 -16.18 -8.66
N SER A 286 -14.29 -15.18 -9.53
CA SER A 286 -14.62 -15.30 -10.95
C SER A 286 -13.46 -15.91 -11.75
N ALA A 287 -13.80 -16.65 -12.82
CA ALA A 287 -12.80 -17.29 -13.67
C ALA A 287 -11.92 -16.31 -14.48
N ASN A 288 -12.41 -15.09 -14.67
CA ASN A 288 -11.73 -14.00 -15.35
C ASN A 288 -11.30 -13.01 -14.26
N VAL A 289 -10.08 -13.13 -13.80
CA VAL A 289 -9.53 -12.27 -12.74
C VAL A 289 -8.98 -10.99 -13.36
N PRO A 290 -9.74 -9.91 -13.35
CA PRO A 290 -9.15 -8.62 -13.59
C PRO A 290 -8.50 -8.12 -12.29
N ILE A 291 -7.56 -7.27 -12.48
CA ILE A 291 -6.85 -6.51 -11.47
C ILE A 291 -7.87 -5.76 -10.59
N PRO A 292 -7.71 -5.70 -9.25
CA PRO A 292 -8.59 -4.93 -8.35
C PRO A 292 -8.88 -3.52 -8.83
N GLU A 293 -7.93 -2.94 -9.53
CA GLU A 293 -8.04 -1.64 -10.16
C GLU A 293 -9.11 -1.53 -11.27
N SER A 294 -9.66 -2.66 -11.76
CA SER A 294 -10.76 -2.68 -12.74
C SER A 294 -12.14 -2.75 -12.10
N ALA A 295 -12.22 -2.82 -10.77
CA ALA A 295 -13.49 -2.84 -10.05
C ALA A 295 -14.15 -1.47 -10.06
N ALA A 296 -15.20 -1.32 -10.87
CA ALA A 296 -15.88 -0.03 -11.09
C ALA A 296 -17.41 -0.10 -10.91
N TYR A 297 -17.93 -1.18 -10.34
CA TYR A 297 -19.38 -1.34 -10.18
C TYR A 297 -19.92 -0.43 -9.07
N ALA A 298 -20.74 0.55 -9.42
CA ALA A 298 -21.36 1.49 -8.49
C ALA A 298 -22.87 1.26 -8.28
N GLY A 299 -23.44 0.17 -8.82
CA GLY A 299 -24.85 -0.18 -8.75
C GLY A 299 -25.66 0.30 -9.97
N MET A 300 -26.62 -0.53 -10.43
CA MET A 300 -27.39 -0.24 -11.64
C MET A 300 -28.29 0.98 -11.49
N LEU A 301 -28.95 1.13 -10.33
CA LEU A 301 -29.80 2.29 -10.07
C LEU A 301 -28.98 3.59 -9.99
N THR A 302 -27.75 3.53 -9.53
CA THR A 302 -26.81 4.66 -9.50
C THR A 302 -26.59 5.23 -10.89
N LEU A 303 -26.34 4.37 -11.88
CA LEU A 303 -26.11 4.79 -13.27
C LEU A 303 -27.35 5.44 -13.87
N LEU A 304 -28.55 4.95 -13.55
CA LEU A 304 -29.80 5.54 -14.02
C LEU A 304 -30.13 6.88 -13.34
N LEU A 305 -29.72 7.07 -12.09
CA LEU A 305 -29.96 8.28 -11.32
C LEU A 305 -28.95 9.40 -11.60
N ALA A 306 -27.70 9.08 -11.94
CA ALA A 306 -26.64 10.06 -12.14
C ALA A 306 -26.97 11.12 -13.22
N PRO A 307 -27.54 10.81 -14.39
CA PRO A 307 -27.93 11.83 -15.36
C PRO A 307 -29.00 12.80 -14.84
N LEU A 308 -29.88 12.33 -13.93
CA LEU A 308 -30.93 13.15 -13.35
C LEU A 308 -30.38 14.25 -12.41
N ALA A 309 -29.12 14.17 -12.03
CA ALA A 309 -28.43 15.20 -11.25
C ALA A 309 -28.44 16.57 -11.95
N LEU A 310 -28.48 16.60 -13.28
CA LEU A 310 -28.55 17.85 -14.07
C LEU A 310 -29.84 18.63 -13.82
N LEU A 311 -30.85 18.01 -13.25
CA LEU A 311 -32.13 18.61 -12.87
C LEU A 311 -32.14 19.12 -11.41
N HIS A 312 -31.07 18.87 -10.67
CA HIS A 312 -30.94 19.35 -9.31
C HIS A 312 -30.73 20.88 -9.26
N ARG A 313 -31.24 21.53 -8.21
CA ARG A 313 -31.08 22.98 -8.00
C ARG A 313 -29.63 23.45 -8.07
N ASN A 314 -28.67 22.64 -7.61
CA ASN A 314 -27.23 22.89 -7.68
C ASN A 314 -26.61 22.26 -8.92
N ARG A 315 -27.19 22.47 -10.10
CA ARG A 315 -26.74 21.85 -11.35
C ARG A 315 -25.28 22.19 -11.72
N ARG A 316 -24.74 23.34 -11.24
CA ARG A 316 -23.31 23.67 -11.45
C ARG A 316 -22.40 22.65 -10.79
N ASP A 317 -22.74 22.24 -9.55
CA ASP A 317 -22.00 21.20 -8.84
C ASP A 317 -22.18 19.85 -9.57
N ALA A 318 -23.40 19.54 -10.05
CA ALA A 318 -23.64 18.32 -10.83
C ALA A 318 -22.79 18.28 -12.12
N ILE A 319 -22.73 19.40 -12.85
CA ILE A 319 -21.87 19.50 -14.06
C ILE A 319 -20.39 19.32 -13.70
N PHE A 320 -19.93 19.95 -12.60
CA PHE A 320 -18.54 19.76 -12.15
C PHE A 320 -18.22 18.28 -11.85
N PHE A 321 -19.05 17.60 -11.07
CA PHE A 321 -18.81 16.18 -10.74
C PHE A 321 -18.94 15.28 -11.98
N ALA A 322 -19.86 15.58 -12.92
CA ALA A 322 -19.95 14.85 -14.18
C ALA A 322 -18.69 15.05 -15.06
N ALA A 323 -18.20 16.28 -15.16
CA ALA A 323 -16.98 16.60 -15.88
C ALA A 323 -15.74 15.97 -15.21
N LEU A 324 -15.63 16.04 -13.88
CA LEU A 324 -14.52 15.43 -13.13
C LEU A 324 -14.49 13.91 -13.31
N GLY A 325 -15.64 13.24 -13.22
CA GLY A 325 -15.76 11.81 -13.47
C GLY A 325 -15.36 11.45 -14.91
N ALA A 326 -15.84 12.21 -15.90
CA ALA A 326 -15.48 12.03 -17.31
C ALA A 326 -13.98 12.23 -17.55
N CYS A 327 -13.36 13.25 -16.93
CA CYS A 327 -11.91 13.47 -16.99
C CYS A 327 -11.13 12.27 -16.39
N ALA A 328 -11.55 11.78 -15.23
CA ALA A 328 -10.95 10.60 -14.61
C ALA A 328 -11.02 9.37 -15.54
N LEU A 329 -12.18 9.12 -16.14
CA LEU A 329 -12.37 8.00 -17.08
C LEU A 329 -11.53 8.15 -18.35
N GLN A 330 -11.35 9.36 -18.88
CA GLN A 330 -10.47 9.60 -20.02
C GLN A 330 -9.03 9.21 -19.71
N ILE A 331 -8.54 9.57 -18.53
CA ILE A 331 -7.17 9.23 -18.09
C ILE A 331 -7.06 7.71 -17.89
N VAL A 332 -8.01 7.09 -17.17
CA VAL A 332 -8.01 5.66 -16.88
C VAL A 332 -7.97 4.82 -18.14
N TYR A 333 -8.83 5.13 -19.12
CA TYR A 333 -8.96 4.33 -20.34
C TYR A 333 -8.11 4.82 -21.51
N GLY A 334 -7.24 5.78 -21.31
CA GLY A 334 -6.30 6.23 -22.33
C GLY A 334 -6.97 6.90 -23.55
N ARG A 335 -8.05 7.66 -23.33
CA ARG A 335 -8.82 8.26 -24.41
C ARG A 335 -9.11 9.73 -24.15
N GLY A 336 -9.16 10.51 -25.23
CA GLY A 336 -9.58 11.93 -25.19
C GLY A 336 -8.47 12.92 -24.79
N PRO A 337 -8.79 14.22 -24.84
CA PRO A 337 -7.79 15.28 -24.67
C PRO A 337 -7.17 15.34 -23.27
N VAL A 338 -7.93 15.00 -22.22
CA VAL A 338 -7.43 15.03 -20.85
C VAL A 338 -6.37 13.93 -20.63
N TYR A 339 -6.52 12.77 -21.28
CA TYR A 339 -5.49 11.74 -21.27
C TYR A 339 -4.19 12.25 -21.91
N TRP A 340 -4.25 12.89 -23.09
CA TRP A 340 -3.06 13.42 -23.75
C TRP A 340 -2.36 14.50 -22.92
N LEU A 341 -3.13 15.29 -22.19
CA LEU A 341 -2.59 16.26 -21.24
C LEU A 341 -1.91 15.57 -20.05
N SER A 342 -2.50 14.49 -19.54
CA SER A 342 -1.94 13.74 -18.39
C SER A 342 -0.57 13.13 -18.69
N LEU A 343 -0.32 12.70 -19.92
CA LEU A 343 0.98 12.17 -20.35
C LEU A 343 2.10 13.23 -20.30
N ARG A 344 1.76 14.52 -20.38
CA ARG A 344 2.69 15.64 -20.29
C ARG A 344 2.85 16.17 -18.87
N THR A 345 2.06 15.68 -17.94
CA THR A 345 2.11 16.09 -16.53
C THR A 345 3.07 15.16 -15.79
N PRO A 346 4.20 15.66 -15.25
CA PRO A 346 5.26 14.80 -14.67
C PRO A 346 4.75 13.80 -13.62
N VAL A 347 3.76 14.21 -12.81
CA VAL A 347 3.18 13.34 -11.79
C VAL A 347 2.33 12.24 -12.41
N LEU A 348 1.39 12.59 -13.30
CA LEU A 348 0.45 11.61 -13.89
C LEU A 348 1.11 10.66 -14.89
N SER A 349 2.18 11.08 -15.56
CA SER A 349 2.91 10.21 -16.49
C SER A 349 3.72 9.11 -15.79
N GLY A 350 4.02 9.30 -14.49
CA GLY A 350 4.87 8.39 -13.71
C GLY A 350 4.13 7.49 -12.71
N ILE A 351 2.78 7.53 -12.67
CA ILE A 351 2.00 6.77 -11.67
C ILE A 351 0.87 5.95 -12.31
N PRO A 352 0.38 4.88 -11.63
CA PRO A 352 -0.70 4.02 -12.12
C PRO A 352 -2.06 4.74 -12.07
N ASN A 353 -2.47 5.33 -13.19
CA ASN A 353 -3.68 6.15 -13.28
C ASN A 353 -4.99 5.33 -13.27
N GLY A 354 -4.96 3.99 -13.39
CA GLY A 354 -6.14 3.14 -13.22
C GLY A 354 -6.86 3.37 -11.89
N ARG A 355 -6.13 3.81 -10.87
CA ARG A 355 -6.63 4.12 -9.52
C ARG A 355 -7.56 5.34 -9.45
N LEU A 356 -7.60 6.18 -10.49
CA LEU A 356 -8.58 7.28 -10.61
C LEU A 356 -10.03 6.82 -10.74
N LEU A 357 -10.30 5.52 -10.90
CA LEU A 357 -11.66 4.98 -10.84
C LEU A 357 -12.39 5.35 -9.55
N VAL A 358 -11.70 5.46 -8.41
CA VAL A 358 -12.32 5.91 -7.15
C VAL A 358 -12.95 7.30 -7.26
N VAL A 359 -12.35 8.17 -8.08
CA VAL A 359 -12.88 9.52 -8.35
C VAL A 359 -14.18 9.42 -9.16
N ALA A 360 -14.20 8.55 -10.18
CA ALA A 360 -15.40 8.31 -10.98
C ALA A 360 -16.53 7.74 -10.11
N ASP A 361 -16.24 6.76 -9.25
CA ASP A 361 -17.22 6.16 -8.33
C ASP A 361 -17.77 7.18 -7.33
N LEU A 362 -16.93 8.05 -6.76
CA LEU A 362 -17.40 9.13 -5.89
C LEU A 362 -18.26 10.14 -6.65
N CYS A 363 -17.88 10.50 -7.89
CA CYS A 363 -18.69 11.37 -8.72
C CYS A 363 -20.07 10.75 -9.01
N LEU A 364 -20.12 9.47 -9.37
CA LEU A 364 -21.37 8.74 -9.56
C LEU A 364 -22.23 8.71 -8.31
N ALA A 365 -21.62 8.49 -7.14
CA ALA A 365 -22.32 8.49 -5.85
C ALA A 365 -22.96 9.86 -5.55
N VAL A 366 -22.22 10.95 -5.74
CA VAL A 366 -22.74 12.33 -5.53
C VAL A 366 -23.84 12.65 -6.55
N LEU A 367 -23.62 12.32 -7.82
CA LEU A 367 -24.61 12.55 -8.88
C LEU A 367 -25.90 11.77 -8.65
N ALA A 368 -25.81 10.49 -8.25
CA ALA A 368 -27.00 9.71 -7.90
C ALA A 368 -27.79 10.34 -6.73
N GLY A 369 -27.09 10.82 -5.71
CA GLY A 369 -27.72 11.57 -4.62
C GLY A 369 -28.44 12.84 -5.09
N PHE A 370 -27.82 13.58 -6.02
CA PHE A 370 -28.47 14.74 -6.64
C PHE A 370 -29.68 14.32 -7.49
N GLY A 371 -29.59 13.20 -8.24
CA GLY A 371 -30.69 12.66 -8.99
C GLY A 371 -31.91 12.30 -8.12
N ILE A 372 -31.68 11.60 -7.00
CA ILE A 372 -32.74 11.32 -6.00
C ILE A 372 -33.30 12.62 -5.44
N SER A 373 -32.45 13.58 -5.07
CA SER A 373 -32.89 14.86 -4.52
C SER A 373 -33.74 15.63 -5.51
N ALA A 374 -33.37 15.65 -6.81
CA ALA A 374 -34.14 16.30 -7.86
C ALA A 374 -35.53 15.68 -8.02
N LEU A 375 -35.66 14.36 -7.86
CA LEU A 375 -36.95 13.67 -7.87
C LEU A 375 -37.78 13.95 -6.61
N MET A 376 -37.13 14.30 -5.49
CA MET A 376 -37.80 14.64 -4.23
C MET A 376 -38.21 16.10 -4.13
N ASP A 377 -37.59 17.01 -4.92
CA ASP A 377 -37.90 18.46 -4.83
C ASP A 377 -39.28 18.78 -5.42
N GLU A 378 -39.94 19.80 -4.81
CA GLU A 378 -41.23 20.31 -5.24
C GLU A 378 -40.99 21.59 -6.02
N GLY A 379 -41.34 21.59 -7.32
CA GLY A 379 -41.26 22.81 -8.11
C GLY A 379 -42.22 22.80 -9.30
N PRO A 380 -42.74 23.99 -9.69
CA PRO A 380 -43.66 24.14 -10.81
C PRO A 380 -43.01 23.77 -12.17
N GLU A 381 -41.68 23.69 -12.21
CA GLU A 381 -40.91 23.28 -13.41
C GLU A 381 -41.20 21.82 -13.82
N ARG A 382 -41.71 20.97 -12.97
CA ARG A 382 -42.03 19.56 -13.27
C ARG A 382 -43.12 19.43 -14.36
N ARG A 383 -44.11 20.37 -14.42
CA ARG A 383 -45.12 20.35 -15.48
C ARG A 383 -44.59 20.71 -16.88
N ARG A 384 -43.51 21.52 -16.95
CA ARG A 384 -42.85 21.87 -18.22
C ARG A 384 -41.87 20.77 -18.72
N PHE A 385 -41.49 19.82 -17.86
CA PHE A 385 -40.47 18.81 -18.15
C PHE A 385 -41.00 17.43 -18.58
N SER A 386 -42.29 17.21 -18.69
CA SER A 386 -42.85 15.88 -19.01
C SER A 386 -42.21 15.24 -20.25
N GLY A 387 -41.96 15.99 -21.33
CA GLY A 387 -41.28 15.48 -22.51
C GLY A 387 -39.77 15.19 -22.34
N ARG A 388 -39.05 16.00 -21.54
CA ARG A 388 -37.60 15.82 -21.31
C ARG A 388 -37.30 14.62 -20.37
N TRP A 389 -38.20 14.29 -19.47
CA TRP A 389 -38.09 13.13 -18.61
C TRP A 389 -38.10 11.82 -19.43
N TRP A 390 -38.94 11.74 -20.44
CA TRP A 390 -38.96 10.59 -21.35
C TRP A 390 -37.70 10.48 -22.19
N LEU A 391 -37.09 11.62 -22.57
CA LEU A 391 -35.81 11.66 -23.27
C LEU A 391 -34.65 11.19 -22.35
N LEU A 392 -34.63 11.64 -21.10
CA LEU A 392 -33.61 11.22 -20.13
C LEU A 392 -33.81 9.77 -19.70
N ALA A 393 -35.05 9.32 -19.49
CA ALA A 393 -35.37 7.93 -19.22
C ALA A 393 -35.04 7.05 -20.46
N GLY A 394 -35.32 7.54 -21.66
CA GLY A 394 -34.97 6.90 -22.91
C GLY A 394 -33.45 6.82 -23.15
N ALA A 395 -32.70 7.89 -22.80
CA ALA A 395 -31.25 7.89 -22.83
C ALA A 395 -30.67 6.89 -21.81
N ALA A 396 -31.18 6.90 -20.59
CA ALA A 396 -30.80 5.94 -19.54
C ALA A 396 -31.11 4.49 -19.98
N PHE A 397 -32.28 4.26 -20.57
CA PHE A 397 -32.67 2.96 -21.14
C PHE A 397 -31.78 2.59 -22.33
N GLY A 398 -31.46 3.54 -23.21
CA GLY A 398 -30.59 3.34 -24.38
C GLY A 398 -29.15 2.99 -23.94
N ILE A 399 -28.59 3.69 -22.95
CA ILE A 399 -27.29 3.38 -22.36
C ILE A 399 -27.31 1.98 -21.75
N SER A 400 -28.40 1.63 -21.07
CA SER A 400 -28.58 0.33 -20.43
C SER A 400 -28.73 -0.79 -21.46
N ALA A 401 -29.54 -0.59 -22.51
CA ALA A 401 -29.72 -1.52 -23.59
C ALA A 401 -28.44 -1.72 -24.41
N PHE A 402 -27.70 -0.65 -24.67
CA PHE A 402 -26.39 -0.70 -25.31
C PHE A 402 -25.36 -1.46 -24.47
N GLY A 403 -25.34 -1.25 -23.14
CA GLY A 403 -24.51 -2.01 -22.20
C GLY A 403 -24.83 -3.50 -22.20
N VAL A 404 -26.12 -3.86 -22.17
CA VAL A 404 -26.60 -5.25 -22.31
C VAL A 404 -26.22 -5.82 -23.66
N ALA A 405 -26.38 -5.07 -24.76
CA ALA A 405 -26.00 -5.50 -26.11
C ALA A 405 -24.49 -5.77 -26.22
N ILE A 406 -23.63 -4.92 -25.60
CA ILE A 406 -22.17 -5.16 -25.51
C ILE A 406 -21.88 -6.45 -24.72
N ILE A 407 -22.55 -6.68 -23.61
CA ILE A 407 -22.37 -7.88 -22.77
C ILE A 407 -22.80 -9.13 -23.58
N LEU A 408 -23.93 -9.08 -24.26
CA LEU A 408 -24.45 -10.18 -25.05
C LEU A 408 -23.65 -10.45 -26.34
N SER A 409 -23.17 -9.39 -27.01
CA SER A 409 -22.33 -9.54 -28.21
C SER A 409 -21.00 -10.21 -27.90
N ARG A 410 -20.44 -9.94 -26.72
CA ARG A 410 -19.20 -10.59 -26.25
C ARG A 410 -19.40 -12.04 -25.84
N ALA A 411 -20.54 -12.38 -25.30
CA ALA A 411 -20.92 -13.78 -25.08
C ALA A 411 -20.98 -14.58 -26.37
N LYS A 412 -21.35 -13.93 -27.51
CA LYS A 412 -21.46 -14.57 -28.83
C LYS A 412 -20.13 -14.60 -29.62
N THR A 413 -19.21 -13.67 -29.41
CA THR A 413 -18.02 -13.52 -30.27
C THR A 413 -16.82 -14.39 -29.89
N GLY A 414 -16.95 -15.31 -28.93
CA GLY A 414 -15.87 -16.28 -28.61
C GLY A 414 -14.54 -15.71 -28.16
N ILE A 415 -14.50 -14.42 -27.81
CA ILE A 415 -13.31 -13.77 -27.23
C ILE A 415 -12.96 -14.33 -25.82
N LEU A 416 -13.88 -15.13 -25.26
CA LEU A 416 -13.62 -15.98 -24.11
C LEU A 416 -13.11 -17.34 -24.61
N PRO A 417 -11.97 -17.87 -24.09
CA PRO A 417 -11.48 -19.19 -24.49
C PRO A 417 -12.59 -20.23 -24.35
N ASN A 418 -12.84 -21.02 -25.39
CA ASN A 418 -13.93 -22.01 -25.51
C ASN A 418 -14.05 -23.05 -24.39
N ARG A 419 -13.12 -23.11 -23.45
CA ARG A 419 -13.15 -24.04 -22.31
C ARG A 419 -13.75 -23.47 -21.02
N LEU A 420 -14.16 -22.19 -20.99
CA LEU A 420 -14.59 -21.50 -19.76
C LEU A 420 -16.03 -20.98 -19.79
N VAL A 421 -16.81 -21.29 -20.80
CA VAL A 421 -18.26 -21.00 -20.82
C VAL A 421 -18.99 -22.05 -19.98
N SER A 422 -18.79 -21.99 -18.67
CA SER A 422 -19.63 -22.72 -17.73
C SER A 422 -20.91 -21.92 -17.44
N LEU A 423 -21.97 -22.60 -17.01
CA LEU A 423 -23.21 -21.95 -16.53
C LEU A 423 -22.96 -20.85 -15.48
N SER A 424 -21.84 -20.91 -14.77
CA SER A 424 -21.42 -19.87 -13.83
C SER A 424 -21.03 -18.55 -14.50
N THR A 425 -20.50 -18.57 -15.73
CA THR A 425 -20.14 -17.36 -16.51
C THR A 425 -21.37 -16.61 -17.02
N LEU A 426 -22.47 -17.32 -17.24
CA LEU A 426 -23.75 -16.71 -17.65
C LEU A 426 -24.54 -16.12 -16.47
N ARG A 427 -24.25 -16.55 -15.23
CA ARG A 427 -24.93 -16.04 -14.02
C ARG A 427 -24.65 -14.55 -13.80
N GLY A 428 -23.43 -14.08 -14.03
CA GLY A 428 -23.05 -12.69 -13.85
C GLY A 428 -23.79 -11.70 -14.77
N PRO A 429 -23.71 -11.84 -16.09
CA PRO A 429 -24.44 -11.00 -17.03
C PRO A 429 -25.96 -11.07 -16.83
N PHE A 430 -26.53 -12.27 -16.58
CA PHE A 430 -27.95 -12.44 -16.31
C PHE A 430 -28.38 -11.73 -15.04
N SER A 431 -27.62 -11.87 -13.93
CA SER A 431 -27.93 -11.16 -12.69
C SER A 431 -27.87 -9.65 -12.85
N SER A 432 -26.93 -9.13 -13.64
CA SER A 432 -26.80 -7.71 -13.94
C SER A 432 -28.01 -7.19 -14.75
N ALA A 433 -28.47 -7.96 -15.73
CA ALA A 433 -29.65 -7.61 -16.52
C ALA A 433 -30.93 -7.58 -15.67
N VAL A 434 -31.09 -8.56 -14.76
CA VAL A 434 -32.25 -8.60 -13.85
C VAL A 434 -32.25 -7.41 -12.90
N VAL A 435 -31.08 -7.09 -12.31
CA VAL A 435 -30.97 -5.93 -11.41
C VAL A 435 -31.20 -4.61 -12.14
N LEU A 436 -30.72 -4.49 -13.39
CA LEU A 436 -30.98 -3.33 -14.23
C LEU A 436 -32.46 -3.18 -14.54
N ALA A 437 -33.16 -4.26 -14.90
CA ALA A 437 -34.60 -4.24 -15.16
C ALA A 437 -35.38 -3.82 -13.91
N ALA A 438 -35.00 -4.35 -12.73
CA ALA A 438 -35.63 -3.97 -11.46
C ALA A 438 -35.36 -2.49 -11.10
N ALA A 439 -34.14 -2.00 -11.33
CA ALA A 439 -33.78 -0.59 -11.14
C ALA A 439 -34.58 0.34 -12.07
N ALA A 440 -34.68 -0.03 -13.35
CA ALA A 440 -35.47 0.71 -14.33
C ALA A 440 -36.97 0.71 -13.99
N THR A 441 -37.50 -0.42 -13.51
CA THR A 441 -38.90 -0.52 -13.05
C THR A 441 -39.15 0.39 -11.85
N LEU A 442 -38.25 0.36 -10.83
CA LEU A 442 -38.38 1.23 -9.65
C LEU A 442 -38.35 2.71 -10.04
N LEU A 443 -37.44 3.10 -10.92
CA LEU A 443 -37.36 4.47 -11.44
C LEU A 443 -38.61 4.82 -12.28
N GLY A 444 -39.08 3.92 -13.15
CA GLY A 444 -40.27 4.09 -13.98
C GLY A 444 -41.54 4.30 -13.13
N LEU A 445 -41.74 3.50 -12.07
CA LEU A 445 -42.84 3.67 -11.12
C LEU A 445 -42.82 5.01 -10.42
N ALA A 446 -41.62 5.48 -10.05
CA ALA A 446 -41.44 6.80 -9.45
C ALA A 446 -41.75 7.95 -10.42
N LEU A 447 -41.29 7.84 -11.68
CA LEU A 447 -41.55 8.85 -12.72
C LEU A 447 -43.02 8.87 -13.14
N ALA A 448 -43.68 7.70 -13.19
CA ALA A 448 -45.10 7.56 -13.48
C ALA A 448 -46.03 8.04 -12.35
N GLY A 449 -45.46 8.31 -11.15
CA GLY A 449 -46.22 8.82 -10.01
C GLY A 449 -46.86 7.72 -9.14
N PHE A 450 -46.63 6.45 -9.39
CA PHE A 450 -47.14 5.35 -8.55
C PHE A 450 -46.45 5.27 -7.18
N LEU A 451 -45.30 5.86 -7.02
CA LEU A 451 -44.59 5.92 -5.73
C LEU A 451 -44.56 7.34 -5.19
N SER A 452 -44.85 7.49 -3.90
CA SER A 452 -44.59 8.75 -3.24
C SER A 452 -43.09 9.03 -3.21
N ARG A 453 -42.70 10.31 -3.22
CA ARG A 453 -41.29 10.73 -3.27
C ARG A 453 -40.44 10.18 -2.12
N ARG A 454 -41.05 10.11 -0.91
CA ARG A 454 -40.36 9.54 0.27
C ARG A 454 -40.23 8.02 0.16
N ALA A 455 -41.27 7.34 -0.34
CA ALA A 455 -41.24 5.91 -0.57
C ALA A 455 -40.16 5.55 -1.65
N PHE A 456 -40.13 6.31 -2.75
CA PHE A 456 -39.09 6.12 -3.75
C PHE A 456 -37.67 6.27 -3.17
N ALA A 457 -37.41 7.35 -2.41
CA ALA A 457 -36.09 7.58 -1.84
C ALA A 457 -35.67 6.48 -0.84
N ALA A 458 -36.60 5.98 -0.04
CA ALA A 458 -36.38 4.87 0.90
C ALA A 458 -36.13 3.56 0.13
N LEU A 459 -36.94 3.24 -0.88
CA LEU A 459 -36.77 2.06 -1.73
C LEU A 459 -35.49 2.12 -2.54
N ALA A 460 -35.10 3.30 -3.05
CA ALA A 460 -33.83 3.49 -3.75
C ALA A 460 -32.63 3.20 -2.84
N LEU A 461 -32.66 3.67 -1.58
CA LEU A 461 -31.62 3.37 -0.58
C LEU A 461 -31.53 1.86 -0.33
N VAL A 462 -32.65 1.19 -0.08
CA VAL A 462 -32.69 -0.26 0.19
C VAL A 462 -32.25 -1.04 -1.03
N PHE A 463 -32.71 -0.65 -2.23
CA PHE A 463 -32.34 -1.30 -3.48
C PHE A 463 -30.84 -1.20 -3.76
N VAL A 464 -30.27 0.01 -3.65
CA VAL A 464 -28.82 0.25 -3.86
C VAL A 464 -28.01 -0.53 -2.83
N ALA A 465 -28.41 -0.52 -1.56
CA ALA A 465 -27.73 -1.29 -0.53
C ALA A 465 -27.79 -2.80 -0.83
N GLY A 466 -28.94 -3.33 -1.20
CA GLY A 466 -29.13 -4.74 -1.54
C GLY A 466 -28.30 -5.14 -2.78
N ASP A 467 -28.30 -4.30 -3.83
CA ASP A 467 -27.51 -4.53 -5.03
C ASP A 467 -26.01 -4.57 -4.73
N LEU A 468 -25.47 -3.55 -4.11
CA LEU A 468 -24.02 -3.43 -3.84
C LEU A 468 -23.54 -4.46 -2.80
N VAL A 469 -24.28 -4.70 -1.73
CA VAL A 469 -23.92 -5.70 -0.70
C VAL A 469 -23.92 -7.11 -1.33
N THR A 470 -24.91 -7.45 -2.17
CA THR A 470 -24.97 -8.75 -2.81
C THR A 470 -23.91 -8.92 -3.91
N ALA A 471 -23.51 -7.84 -4.61
CA ALA A 471 -22.36 -7.85 -5.53
C ALA A 471 -21.04 -8.10 -4.79
N SER A 472 -20.89 -7.52 -3.60
CA SER A 472 -19.65 -7.56 -2.82
C SER A 472 -19.57 -8.73 -1.82
N TYR A 473 -20.67 -9.47 -1.62
CA TYR A 473 -20.83 -10.44 -0.52
C TYR A 473 -19.75 -11.53 -0.49
N ARG A 474 -19.27 -12.00 -1.64
CA ARG A 474 -18.28 -13.07 -1.77
C ARG A 474 -16.90 -12.57 -2.17
N PHE A 475 -16.66 -11.26 -2.08
CA PHE A 475 -15.39 -10.69 -2.52
C PHE A 475 -14.23 -11.16 -1.64
N PHE A 476 -14.42 -11.23 -0.31
CA PHE A 476 -13.37 -11.66 0.60
C PHE A 476 -13.56 -13.09 1.10
N PRO A 477 -12.48 -13.90 1.03
CA PRO A 477 -12.43 -15.13 1.77
C PRO A 477 -12.28 -14.82 3.26
N TYR A 478 -12.96 -15.60 4.10
CA TYR A 478 -12.89 -15.52 5.55
C TYR A 478 -12.21 -16.77 6.10
N THR A 479 -11.32 -16.58 7.07
CA THR A 479 -10.59 -17.66 7.73
C THR A 479 -10.69 -17.56 9.26
N THR A 480 -10.26 -18.59 9.97
CA THR A 480 -10.04 -18.51 11.41
C THR A 480 -8.66 -17.92 11.71
N SER A 481 -8.48 -17.31 12.88
CA SER A 481 -7.20 -16.72 13.26
C SER A 481 -6.05 -17.73 13.28
N GLY A 482 -6.33 -19.01 13.64
CA GLY A 482 -5.32 -20.07 13.66
C GLY A 482 -4.86 -20.55 12.26
N GLN A 483 -5.59 -20.18 11.20
CA GLN A 483 -5.21 -20.50 9.83
C GLN A 483 -4.41 -19.36 9.15
N ILE A 484 -4.20 -18.26 9.86
CA ILE A 484 -3.37 -17.15 9.38
C ILE A 484 -1.92 -17.50 9.72
N PHE A 485 -1.14 -17.91 8.75
CA PHE A 485 0.24 -18.37 8.93
C PHE A 485 0.36 -19.48 9.98
N PRO A 486 -0.21 -20.68 9.72
CA PRO A 486 -0.10 -21.81 10.64
C PRO A 486 1.36 -22.25 10.76
N SER A 487 1.74 -22.84 11.92
CA SER A 487 3.07 -23.40 12.11
C SER A 487 3.37 -24.48 11.06
N ALA A 488 4.63 -24.59 10.69
CA ALA A 488 5.12 -25.59 9.76
C ALA A 488 6.47 -26.16 10.23
N PRO A 489 6.71 -27.48 10.05
CA PRO A 489 7.93 -28.13 10.53
C PRO A 489 9.22 -27.46 10.06
N THR A 490 9.25 -26.98 8.82
CA THR A 490 10.41 -26.26 8.26
C THR A 490 10.75 -25.00 9.07
N PHE A 491 9.75 -24.18 9.46
CA PHE A 491 10.01 -22.97 10.24
C PHE A 491 10.35 -23.29 11.70
N GLU A 492 9.79 -24.34 12.26
CA GLU A 492 10.18 -24.79 13.60
C GLU A 492 11.63 -25.29 13.60
N PHE A 493 12.05 -26.05 12.58
CA PHE A 493 13.45 -26.46 12.42
C PHE A 493 14.39 -25.26 12.35
N LEU A 494 14.09 -24.26 11.51
CA LEU A 494 14.92 -23.07 11.34
C LEU A 494 15.08 -22.24 12.62
N LYS A 495 14.13 -22.33 13.56
CA LYS A 495 14.20 -21.65 14.87
C LYS A 495 15.02 -22.40 15.92
N LEU A 496 15.35 -23.66 15.70
CA LEU A 496 16.12 -24.44 16.68
C LEU A 496 17.57 -23.99 16.80
N ASP A 497 18.09 -23.34 15.77
CA ASP A 497 19.47 -22.84 15.79
C ASP A 497 19.55 -21.54 16.60
N PRO A 498 20.26 -21.52 17.73
CA PRO A 498 20.37 -20.34 18.58
C PRO A 498 21.35 -19.30 18.04
N GLU A 499 22.20 -19.65 17.07
CA GLU A 499 23.14 -18.71 16.49
C GLU A 499 22.45 -17.67 15.58
N PRO A 500 22.83 -16.40 15.63
CA PRO A 500 22.31 -15.38 14.71
C PRO A 500 22.63 -15.74 13.25
N HIS A 501 21.60 -16.11 12.50
CA HIS A 501 21.73 -16.49 11.09
C HIS A 501 20.62 -15.89 10.25
N ARG A 502 20.80 -15.93 8.93
CA ARG A 502 19.75 -15.63 7.94
C ARG A 502 19.38 -16.86 7.15
N VAL A 503 18.12 -16.85 6.72
CA VAL A 503 17.60 -17.79 5.74
C VAL A 503 17.48 -17.12 4.38
N ALA A 504 17.49 -17.91 3.32
CA ALA A 504 17.11 -17.46 1.99
C ALA A 504 16.26 -18.52 1.30
N ALA A 505 15.19 -18.11 0.64
CA ALA A 505 14.39 -18.97 -0.21
C ALA A 505 14.82 -18.81 -1.67
N VAL A 506 15.01 -19.92 -2.39
CA VAL A 506 15.27 -19.89 -3.83
C VAL A 506 14.00 -20.22 -4.61
N ASP A 507 13.90 -19.66 -5.84
CA ASP A 507 12.81 -19.92 -6.80
C ASP A 507 11.40 -19.78 -6.22
N VAL A 508 11.21 -18.77 -5.36
CA VAL A 508 9.91 -18.48 -4.72
C VAL A 508 9.39 -19.71 -3.91
N THR A 509 10.28 -20.37 -3.16
CA THR A 509 9.90 -21.53 -2.32
C THR A 509 8.74 -21.17 -1.39
N TRP A 510 8.75 -19.98 -0.78
CA TRP A 510 7.60 -19.41 -0.07
C TRP A 510 7.42 -17.93 -0.42
N GLY A 511 6.30 -17.35 0.01
CA GLY A 511 6.01 -15.94 -0.23
C GLY A 511 7.00 -15.03 0.46
N SER A 512 7.37 -13.96 -0.21
CA SER A 512 8.27 -12.93 0.32
C SER A 512 7.75 -12.38 1.65
N SER A 513 8.64 -12.14 2.60
CA SER A 513 8.35 -11.63 3.95
C SER A 513 7.58 -12.59 4.88
N PHE A 514 7.42 -13.86 4.53
CA PHE A 514 6.81 -14.85 5.43
C PHE A 514 7.67 -15.10 6.67
N GLU A 515 8.99 -15.02 6.52
CA GLU A 515 9.97 -15.14 7.62
C GLU A 515 9.65 -14.16 8.75
N LEU A 516 9.16 -12.96 8.42
CA LEU A 516 8.76 -11.94 9.38
C LEU A 516 7.67 -12.44 10.35
N MET A 517 6.76 -13.32 9.89
CA MET A 517 5.71 -13.87 10.73
C MET A 517 6.27 -14.84 11.79
N TYR A 518 7.39 -15.48 11.48
CA TYR A 518 8.04 -16.49 12.35
C TYR A 518 9.23 -15.93 13.15
N GLY A 519 9.58 -14.64 12.93
CA GLY A 519 10.71 -14.00 13.61
C GLY A 519 12.07 -14.48 13.10
N LEU A 520 12.13 -14.97 11.85
CA LEU A 520 13.36 -15.36 11.19
C LEU A 520 13.94 -14.17 10.42
N ASP A 521 15.27 -14.09 10.39
CA ASP A 521 15.97 -13.10 9.57
C ASP A 521 16.20 -13.67 8.16
N SER A 522 16.01 -12.83 7.14
CA SER A 522 16.14 -13.21 5.74
C SER A 522 17.08 -12.28 4.97
N ALA A 523 17.84 -12.84 4.05
CA ALA A 523 18.57 -12.07 3.05
C ALA A 523 17.68 -11.63 1.88
N THR A 524 16.53 -12.28 1.74
CA THR A 524 15.48 -12.00 0.76
C THR A 524 14.28 -11.33 1.41
N GLY A 525 13.26 -11.01 0.65
CA GLY A 525 12.04 -10.40 1.17
C GLY A 525 11.45 -9.45 0.12
N TYR A 526 10.23 -8.98 0.36
CA TYR A 526 9.60 -8.00 -0.50
C TYR A 526 9.39 -6.69 0.24
N THR A 527 9.93 -5.64 -0.31
CA THR A 527 9.67 -4.23 -0.02
C THR A 527 10.12 -3.44 -1.23
N VAL A 528 9.89 -2.14 -1.27
CA VAL A 528 10.47 -1.28 -2.31
C VAL A 528 12.00 -1.33 -2.18
N LEU A 529 12.68 -1.81 -3.23
CA LEU A 529 14.04 -2.30 -3.13
C LEU A 529 15.09 -1.18 -3.11
N LEU A 530 15.98 -1.24 -2.14
CA LEU A 530 17.18 -0.40 -2.11
C LEU A 530 18.11 -0.78 -3.27
N LYS A 531 18.58 0.22 -4.01
CA LYS A 531 19.45 0.05 -5.20
C LYS A 531 20.63 -0.88 -4.92
N ARG A 532 21.33 -0.69 -3.80
CA ARG A 532 22.51 -1.49 -3.43
C ARG A 532 22.18 -2.94 -3.09
N VAL A 533 21.00 -3.21 -2.51
CA VAL A 533 20.56 -4.59 -2.23
C VAL A 533 20.31 -5.35 -3.54
N ILE A 534 19.58 -4.74 -4.47
CA ILE A 534 19.30 -5.34 -5.78
C ILE A 534 20.60 -5.68 -6.49
N ARG A 535 21.51 -4.72 -6.56
CA ARG A 535 22.79 -4.89 -7.27
C ARG A 535 23.69 -5.94 -6.62
N LEU A 536 23.74 -5.96 -5.28
CA LEU A 536 24.52 -6.96 -4.54
C LEU A 536 24.01 -8.39 -4.81
N LEU A 537 22.68 -8.57 -4.86
CA LEU A 537 22.07 -9.89 -5.04
C LEU A 537 21.78 -10.25 -6.50
N ALA A 538 21.99 -9.33 -7.44
CA ALA A 538 21.77 -9.58 -8.88
C ALA A 538 22.56 -10.79 -9.44
N PRO A 539 23.82 -11.05 -9.06
CA PRO A 539 24.54 -12.25 -9.48
C PRO A 539 23.86 -13.54 -9.05
N LEU A 540 23.09 -13.51 -7.95
CA LEU A 540 22.37 -14.65 -7.38
C LEU A 540 20.93 -14.78 -7.93
N GLY A 541 20.52 -13.90 -8.87
CA GLY A 541 19.25 -14.02 -9.57
C GLY A 541 18.21 -12.96 -9.27
N VAL A 542 18.44 -12.07 -8.31
CA VAL A 542 17.51 -10.97 -8.02
C VAL A 542 17.42 -10.04 -9.24
N GLN A 543 16.21 -9.82 -9.75
CA GLN A 543 15.95 -8.96 -10.91
C GLN A 543 14.64 -8.20 -10.76
N GLY A 544 14.64 -6.95 -11.16
CA GLY A 544 13.44 -6.12 -11.13
C GLY A 544 12.86 -5.98 -9.72
N ASN A 545 11.57 -6.23 -9.58
CA ASN A 545 10.87 -6.22 -8.30
C ASN A 545 10.90 -7.57 -7.57
N SER A 546 11.57 -8.58 -8.12
CA SER A 546 11.71 -9.91 -7.50
C SER A 546 12.96 -9.95 -6.63
N THR A 547 12.78 -10.29 -5.37
CA THR A 547 13.86 -10.54 -4.42
C THR A 547 14.16 -12.03 -4.22
N SER A 548 13.56 -12.90 -5.03
CA SER A 548 13.86 -14.33 -5.00
C SER A 548 15.23 -14.60 -5.60
N LEU A 549 16.03 -15.40 -4.92
CA LEU A 549 17.24 -15.98 -5.47
C LEU A 549 16.87 -17.09 -6.46
N VAL A 550 17.72 -17.31 -7.46
CA VAL A 550 17.55 -18.38 -8.46
C VAL A 550 18.48 -19.54 -8.13
N SER A 551 17.96 -20.74 -7.94
CA SER A 551 18.71 -21.91 -7.47
C SER A 551 19.90 -22.23 -8.38
N GLU A 552 19.75 -22.19 -9.72
CA GLU A 552 20.83 -22.43 -10.68
C GLU A 552 21.94 -21.37 -10.54
N ARG A 553 21.60 -20.11 -10.32
CA ARG A 553 22.58 -19.05 -10.12
C ARG A 553 23.30 -19.17 -8.79
N VAL A 554 22.57 -19.52 -7.73
CA VAL A 554 23.13 -19.75 -6.40
C VAL A 554 24.10 -20.94 -6.43
N ALA A 555 23.71 -22.07 -7.05
CA ALA A 555 24.56 -23.25 -7.17
C ALA A 555 25.78 -23.01 -8.07
N ALA A 556 25.63 -22.28 -9.18
CA ALA A 556 26.71 -21.96 -10.09
C ALA A 556 27.66 -20.88 -9.55
N SER A 557 27.21 -20.03 -8.62
CA SER A 557 27.99 -18.92 -8.10
C SER A 557 29.24 -19.42 -7.35
N ARG A 558 30.37 -18.82 -7.70
CA ARG A 558 31.64 -18.96 -6.95
C ARG A 558 31.87 -17.80 -5.99
N SER A 559 31.04 -16.73 -6.06
CA SER A 559 31.19 -15.59 -5.17
C SER A 559 30.75 -15.94 -3.74
N ARG A 560 31.31 -15.27 -2.78
CA ARG A 560 30.99 -15.46 -1.34
C ARG A 560 29.90 -14.52 -0.83
N LEU A 561 29.03 -14.02 -1.71
CA LEU A 561 27.95 -13.08 -1.35
C LEU A 561 26.97 -13.64 -0.34
N LEU A 562 26.58 -14.93 -0.45
CA LEU A 562 25.72 -15.59 0.55
C LEU A 562 26.40 -15.69 1.91
N ASP A 563 27.72 -15.96 1.90
CA ASP A 563 28.50 -16.10 3.13
C ASP A 563 28.57 -14.75 3.85
N LEU A 564 28.90 -13.70 3.10
CA LEU A 564 28.96 -12.31 3.55
C LEU A 564 27.60 -11.80 4.04
N ALA A 565 26.52 -12.21 3.39
CA ALA A 565 25.15 -11.90 3.81
C ALA A 565 24.70 -12.71 5.04
N ASN A 566 25.56 -13.58 5.62
CA ASN A 566 25.26 -14.47 6.73
C ASN A 566 24.09 -15.43 6.42
N VAL A 567 23.96 -15.90 5.19
CA VAL A 567 22.96 -16.91 4.83
C VAL A 567 23.46 -18.29 5.22
N LYS A 568 22.97 -18.79 6.36
CA LYS A 568 23.30 -20.13 6.87
C LYS A 568 22.42 -21.20 6.23
N TYR A 569 21.13 -20.89 6.03
CA TYR A 569 20.18 -21.85 5.49
C TYR A 569 19.57 -21.38 4.17
N VAL A 570 19.57 -22.27 3.18
CA VAL A 570 18.91 -22.05 1.90
C VAL A 570 17.76 -23.06 1.78
N ALA A 571 16.55 -22.55 1.62
CA ALA A 571 15.37 -23.38 1.44
C ALA A 571 15.03 -23.48 -0.06
N ALA A 572 14.77 -24.71 -0.52
CA ALA A 572 14.46 -25.03 -1.90
C ALA A 572 13.27 -25.99 -1.98
N THR A 573 12.38 -25.76 -2.95
CA THR A 573 11.22 -26.65 -3.18
C THR A 573 11.61 -27.87 -4.00
N THR A 574 10.89 -28.96 -3.78
CA THR A 574 11.00 -30.21 -4.55
C THR A 574 10.21 -30.17 -5.86
N TRP A 575 9.32 -29.19 -6.08
CA TRP A 575 8.40 -29.18 -7.23
C TRP A 575 9.06 -28.81 -8.55
N ASN A 576 10.01 -27.86 -8.51
CA ASN A 576 10.64 -27.24 -9.69
C ASN A 576 12.11 -27.61 -9.82
N ARG A 577 12.53 -28.70 -9.18
CA ARG A 577 13.92 -29.19 -9.16
C ARG A 577 14.91 -28.27 -8.41
N SER A 578 14.46 -27.17 -7.77
CA SER A 578 15.36 -26.29 -7.02
C SER A 578 16.18 -27.04 -5.98
N ALA A 579 15.53 -27.98 -5.26
CA ALA A 579 16.19 -28.79 -4.26
C ALA A 579 17.25 -29.74 -4.87
N ASP A 580 17.04 -30.26 -6.09
CA ASP A 580 18.02 -31.11 -6.78
C ASP A 580 19.21 -30.28 -7.27
N VAL A 581 18.95 -29.06 -7.73
CA VAL A 581 20.01 -28.10 -8.13
C VAL A 581 20.88 -27.77 -6.92
N MET A 582 20.30 -27.49 -5.76
CA MET A 582 21.06 -27.21 -4.54
C MET A 582 21.85 -28.44 -4.09
N ALA A 583 21.27 -29.63 -4.17
CA ALA A 583 21.94 -30.90 -3.82
C ALA A 583 23.10 -31.25 -4.77
N SER A 584 23.19 -30.68 -5.96
CA SER A 584 24.29 -30.88 -6.90
C SER A 584 25.64 -30.28 -6.45
N ARG A 585 25.63 -29.48 -5.37
CA ARG A 585 26.81 -28.81 -4.81
C ARG A 585 27.07 -29.22 -3.35
N PRO A 586 27.35 -30.51 -3.08
CA PRO A 586 27.59 -31.03 -1.73
C PRO A 586 28.86 -30.45 -1.08
N ASP A 587 29.77 -29.91 -1.86
CA ASP A 587 30.97 -29.19 -1.44
C ASP A 587 30.62 -27.86 -0.72
N ARG A 588 29.47 -27.30 -1.00
CA ARG A 588 29.02 -26.00 -0.47
C ARG A 588 27.75 -26.08 0.37
N PHE A 589 26.82 -26.96 0.02
CA PHE A 589 25.49 -27.05 0.60
C PHE A 589 25.22 -28.45 1.13
N ARG A 590 24.96 -28.58 2.43
CA ARG A 590 24.64 -29.82 3.11
C ARG A 590 23.13 -29.88 3.41
N LEU A 591 22.45 -30.94 2.97
CA LEU A 591 21.05 -31.18 3.34
C LEU A 591 20.95 -31.41 4.83
N VAL A 592 20.19 -30.58 5.56
CA VAL A 592 20.01 -30.67 7.02
C VAL A 592 18.55 -30.91 7.46
N PHE A 593 17.60 -30.61 6.58
CA PHE A 593 16.19 -30.87 6.86
C PHE A 593 15.45 -31.18 5.54
N SER A 594 14.45 -32.04 5.60
CA SER A 594 13.57 -32.35 4.48
C SER A 594 12.16 -32.63 4.99
N ASP A 595 11.19 -31.95 4.43
CA ASP A 595 9.79 -32.34 4.55
C ASP A 595 9.22 -32.75 3.18
N LYS A 596 7.88 -32.77 3.03
CA LYS A 596 7.22 -33.24 1.81
C LYS A 596 7.53 -32.39 0.59
N SER A 597 7.71 -31.09 0.75
CA SER A 597 7.79 -30.12 -0.35
C SER A 597 9.00 -29.19 -0.27
N VAL A 598 9.69 -29.12 0.88
CA VAL A 598 10.84 -28.26 1.10
C VAL A 598 12.03 -29.05 1.60
N ARG A 599 13.22 -28.75 1.06
CA ARG A 599 14.51 -29.18 1.61
C ARG A 599 15.29 -27.96 2.05
N VAL A 600 15.91 -28.03 3.22
CA VAL A 600 16.76 -26.97 3.76
C VAL A 600 18.23 -27.44 3.68
N PHE A 601 19.04 -26.59 3.08
CA PHE A 601 20.46 -26.80 2.89
C PHE A 601 21.24 -25.82 3.76
N GLU A 602 22.21 -26.31 4.50
CA GLU A 602 23.17 -25.50 5.24
C GLU A 602 24.31 -25.07 4.32
N ASN A 603 24.62 -23.77 4.32
CA ASN A 603 25.77 -23.21 3.65
C ASN A 603 27.02 -23.39 4.53
N LEU A 604 27.95 -24.25 4.09
CA LEU A 604 29.12 -24.66 4.86
C LEU A 604 30.20 -23.57 5.00
N SER A 605 30.12 -22.51 4.22
CA SER A 605 31.10 -21.40 4.20
C SER A 605 30.55 -20.11 4.76
N VAL A 606 29.39 -20.13 5.47
CA VAL A 606 28.75 -18.96 6.03
C VAL A 606 29.65 -18.19 6.99
N LEU A 607 29.68 -16.86 6.86
CA LEU A 607 30.36 -15.99 7.83
C LEU A 607 29.42 -15.62 8.98
N PRO A 608 29.97 -15.37 10.19
CA PRO A 608 29.19 -14.87 11.31
C PRO A 608 28.50 -13.54 10.97
N ARG A 609 27.47 -13.18 11.72
CA ARG A 609 26.74 -11.92 11.59
C ARG A 609 27.65 -10.69 11.74
N ALA A 610 28.69 -10.83 12.52
CA ALA A 610 29.73 -9.83 12.72
C ALA A 610 31.09 -10.52 12.81
N PHE A 611 32.11 -9.94 12.22
CA PHE A 611 33.47 -10.49 12.21
C PHE A 611 34.51 -9.38 12.08
N LEU A 612 35.75 -9.70 12.45
CA LEU A 612 36.89 -8.78 12.41
C LEU A 612 37.80 -9.10 11.24
N VAL A 613 38.25 -8.06 10.56
CA VAL A 613 39.29 -8.12 9.54
C VAL A 613 40.45 -7.25 9.98
N PRO A 614 41.70 -7.73 9.96
CA PRO A 614 42.88 -6.91 10.29
C PRO A 614 42.94 -5.63 9.45
N ALA A 615 43.30 -4.51 10.07
CA ALA A 615 43.37 -3.21 9.37
C ALA A 615 44.35 -3.22 8.18
N ALA A 616 45.38 -4.08 8.23
CA ALA A 616 46.30 -4.30 7.13
C ALA A 616 45.66 -4.88 5.85
N ASN A 617 44.50 -5.53 6.01
CA ASN A 617 43.77 -6.18 4.92
C ASN A 617 42.60 -5.33 4.40
N VAL A 618 42.54 -4.06 4.79
CA VAL A 618 41.55 -3.10 4.28
C VAL A 618 41.96 -2.64 2.88
N ARG A 619 41.06 -2.78 1.92
CA ARG A 619 41.20 -2.27 0.57
C ARG A 619 40.28 -1.09 0.33
N THR A 620 40.82 0.04 -0.13
CA THR A 620 40.00 1.21 -0.47
C THR A 620 39.73 1.26 -1.96
N ILE A 621 38.44 1.23 -2.31
CA ILE A 621 37.96 1.33 -3.70
C ILE A 621 36.86 2.41 -3.71
N PRO A 622 37.13 3.62 -4.23
CA PRO A 622 36.15 4.73 -4.18
C PRO A 622 34.92 4.54 -5.08
N GLY A 623 35.09 3.85 -6.22
CA GLY A 623 34.02 3.68 -7.22
C GLY A 623 32.96 2.66 -6.82
N GLU A 624 31.67 3.01 -6.91
CA GLU A 624 30.55 2.11 -6.57
C GLU A 624 30.54 0.85 -7.43
N GLU A 625 30.76 0.99 -8.75
CA GLU A 625 30.77 -0.14 -9.70
C GLU A 625 32.00 -1.04 -9.47
N ASP A 626 33.16 -0.44 -9.21
CA ASP A 626 34.41 -1.19 -8.94
C ASP A 626 34.32 -1.96 -7.63
N GLN A 627 33.67 -1.39 -6.60
CA GLN A 627 33.39 -2.10 -5.34
C GLN A 627 32.48 -3.31 -5.58
N LEU A 628 31.38 -3.11 -6.32
CA LEU A 628 30.46 -4.19 -6.64
C LEU A 628 31.16 -5.31 -7.42
N ALA A 629 31.96 -4.97 -8.42
CA ALA A 629 32.75 -5.92 -9.18
C ALA A 629 33.73 -6.70 -8.28
N ALA A 630 34.42 -5.99 -7.39
CA ALA A 630 35.39 -6.60 -6.47
C ALA A 630 34.71 -7.54 -5.44
N VAL A 631 33.59 -7.13 -4.82
CA VAL A 631 32.86 -7.96 -3.86
C VAL A 631 32.19 -9.17 -4.50
N SER A 632 31.81 -9.04 -5.79
CA SER A 632 31.19 -10.14 -6.56
C SER A 632 32.23 -11.11 -7.16
N SER A 633 33.53 -10.78 -7.09
CA SER A 633 34.58 -11.62 -7.63
C SER A 633 34.69 -12.95 -6.88
N PRO A 634 34.93 -14.06 -7.58
CA PRO A 634 35.28 -15.34 -6.94
C PRO A 634 36.51 -15.29 -6.05
N ASP A 635 37.46 -14.38 -6.36
CA ASP A 635 38.72 -14.22 -5.63
C ASP A 635 38.60 -13.36 -4.38
N PHE A 636 37.43 -12.74 -4.15
CA PHE A 636 37.18 -11.95 -2.97
C PHE A 636 36.89 -12.85 -1.76
N ASP A 637 37.76 -12.81 -0.77
CA ASP A 637 37.54 -13.49 0.49
C ASP A 637 37.15 -12.50 1.61
N PRO A 638 35.85 -12.38 1.92
CA PRO A 638 35.36 -11.45 2.94
C PRO A 638 35.79 -11.81 4.39
N ALA A 639 36.26 -13.06 4.63
CA ALA A 639 36.79 -13.43 5.93
C ALA A 639 38.13 -12.75 6.23
N HIS A 640 38.88 -12.40 5.20
CA HIS A 640 40.25 -11.89 5.32
C HIS A 640 40.41 -10.48 4.73
N THR A 641 39.50 -9.99 3.93
CA THR A 641 39.62 -8.69 3.25
C THR A 641 38.31 -7.92 3.38
N VAL A 642 38.38 -6.62 3.66
CA VAL A 642 37.24 -5.71 3.61
C VAL A 642 37.46 -4.61 2.59
N ILE A 643 36.42 -4.27 1.84
CA ILE A 643 36.43 -3.20 0.83
C ILE A 643 35.69 -1.99 1.39
N LEU A 644 36.35 -0.82 1.40
CA LEU A 644 35.76 0.44 1.87
C LEU A 644 35.76 1.50 0.76
N GLU A 645 34.81 2.44 0.85
CA GLU A 645 34.76 3.60 -0.08
C GLU A 645 35.88 4.62 0.23
N LYS A 646 36.27 4.73 1.49
CA LYS A 646 37.25 5.71 1.99
C LYS A 646 38.17 5.02 2.99
N ASN A 647 39.41 5.51 3.03
CA ASN A 647 40.38 5.01 4.00
C ASN A 647 39.87 5.30 5.44
N PRO A 648 39.75 4.29 6.30
CA PRO A 648 39.32 4.50 7.66
C PRO A 648 40.41 5.32 8.40
N ARG A 649 40.02 6.46 8.97
CA ARG A 649 40.87 7.07 10.02
C ARG A 649 40.64 6.19 11.25
N VAL A 650 41.59 5.32 11.54
CA VAL A 650 41.61 4.60 12.81
C VAL A 650 41.69 5.68 13.91
N ALA A 651 40.64 5.87 14.68
CA ALA A 651 40.70 6.71 15.85
C ALA A 651 41.79 6.11 16.74
N GLY A 652 42.80 6.90 17.03
CA GLY A 652 43.94 6.47 17.84
C GLY A 652 43.45 6.04 19.23
N GLY A 653 43.07 4.79 19.36
CA GLY A 653 42.96 4.15 20.66
C GLY A 653 44.34 4.18 21.31
N ARG A 654 44.39 4.47 22.59
CA ARG A 654 45.62 4.32 23.40
C ARG A 654 46.27 3.00 23.01
N ALA A 655 47.51 3.06 22.54
CA ALA A 655 48.31 1.90 22.20
C ALA A 655 48.42 0.98 23.41
N GLY A 656 47.45 0.15 23.65
CA GLY A 656 47.52 -1.03 24.47
C GLY A 656 48.35 -2.02 23.71
N GLY A 657 49.52 -2.39 24.27
CA GLY A 657 50.47 -3.25 23.61
C GLY A 657 49.82 -4.51 23.01
N ASN A 658 50.41 -4.98 21.92
CA ASN A 658 50.05 -6.21 21.22
C ASN A 658 49.82 -7.34 22.25
N ARG A 659 48.55 -7.72 22.49
CA ARG A 659 48.21 -8.84 23.37
C ARG A 659 48.15 -10.09 22.48
N PRO A 660 48.88 -11.15 22.84
CA PRO A 660 48.70 -12.43 22.13
C PRO A 660 47.28 -12.92 22.41
N GLY A 661 46.44 -12.89 21.37
CA GLY A 661 45.06 -13.31 21.47
C GLY A 661 44.45 -13.43 20.05
N VAL A 662 43.35 -14.13 19.95
CA VAL A 662 42.58 -14.26 18.72
C VAL A 662 41.54 -13.13 18.68
N SER A 663 41.51 -12.38 17.57
CA SER A 663 40.45 -11.40 17.33
C SER A 663 39.11 -12.12 17.18
N ALA A 664 38.10 -11.77 17.99
CA ALA A 664 36.82 -12.43 17.97
C ALA A 664 35.67 -11.49 18.36
N VAL A 665 34.48 -11.75 17.84
CA VAL A 665 33.23 -11.19 18.35
C VAL A 665 32.68 -12.14 19.42
N THR A 666 32.68 -11.70 20.67
CA THR A 666 32.33 -12.54 21.83
C THR A 666 30.86 -12.41 22.24
N GLY A 667 30.14 -11.44 21.72
CA GLY A 667 28.71 -11.25 21.96
C GLY A 667 28.05 -10.48 20.81
N PHE A 668 26.86 -10.90 20.45
CA PHE A 668 26.02 -10.25 19.44
C PHE A 668 24.57 -10.26 19.91
N GLU A 669 23.98 -9.10 20.06
CA GLU A 669 22.55 -8.94 20.35
C GLU A 669 21.93 -7.97 19.35
N GLN A 670 20.92 -8.43 18.61
CA GLN A 670 20.16 -7.61 17.68
C GLN A 670 18.78 -7.32 18.23
N ARG A 671 18.45 -6.02 18.30
CA ARG A 671 17.10 -5.50 18.55
C ARG A 671 16.59 -4.81 17.28
N ILE A 672 15.34 -4.35 17.31
CA ILE A 672 14.69 -3.75 16.13
C ILE A 672 15.51 -2.56 15.59
N ASN A 673 15.90 -1.62 16.46
CA ASN A 673 16.60 -0.39 16.06
C ASN A 673 18.05 -0.33 16.54
N ASP A 674 18.55 -1.36 17.18
CA ASP A 674 19.86 -1.34 17.82
C ASP A 674 20.57 -2.69 17.66
N VAL A 675 21.89 -2.67 17.55
CA VAL A 675 22.75 -3.86 17.59
C VAL A 675 23.84 -3.62 18.63
N SER A 676 24.03 -4.56 19.55
CA SER A 676 25.08 -4.49 20.56
C SER A 676 26.05 -5.64 20.37
N LEU A 677 27.36 -5.34 20.43
CA LEU A 677 28.44 -6.31 20.23
C LEU A 677 29.49 -6.17 21.30
N ARG A 678 30.08 -7.29 21.71
CA ARG A 678 31.32 -7.34 22.45
C ARG A 678 32.40 -7.92 21.57
N VAL A 679 33.53 -7.25 21.49
CA VAL A 679 34.56 -7.55 20.52
C VAL A 679 35.91 -7.55 21.21
N GLU A 680 36.74 -8.56 20.95
CA GLU A 680 38.14 -8.60 21.34
C GLU A 680 39.01 -8.48 20.10
N ALA A 681 39.80 -7.42 19.96
CA ALA A 681 40.68 -7.19 18.84
C ALA A 681 42.15 -7.36 19.30
N ALA A 682 42.86 -8.37 18.80
CA ALA A 682 44.26 -8.60 19.13
C ALA A 682 45.17 -7.54 18.49
N GLU A 683 44.78 -6.99 17.37
CA GLU A 683 45.47 -5.97 16.59
C GLU A 683 44.46 -4.93 16.04
N PRO A 684 44.92 -3.78 15.52
CA PRO A 684 44.02 -2.85 14.85
C PRO A 684 43.19 -3.58 13.78
N SER A 685 41.88 -3.51 13.93
CA SER A 685 40.97 -4.31 13.12
C SER A 685 39.77 -3.49 12.62
N PHE A 686 39.12 -3.98 11.60
CA PHE A 686 37.89 -3.46 11.08
C PHE A 686 36.73 -4.43 11.39
N LEU A 687 35.77 -4.00 12.19
CA LEU A 687 34.58 -4.77 12.49
C LEU A 687 33.62 -4.63 11.30
N VAL A 688 33.28 -5.72 10.65
CA VAL A 688 32.21 -5.81 9.65
C VAL A 688 30.98 -6.40 10.29
N VAL A 689 29.84 -5.73 10.16
CA VAL A 689 28.54 -6.25 10.58
C VAL A 689 27.66 -6.45 9.35
N SER A 690 27.18 -7.67 9.14
CA SER A 690 26.29 -8.04 8.03
C SER A 690 24.91 -7.42 8.21
N GLN A 691 24.86 -6.10 8.30
CA GLN A 691 23.71 -5.23 8.45
C GLN A 691 23.76 -4.19 7.34
N MET A 692 22.66 -3.98 6.62
CA MET A 692 22.63 -2.99 5.53
C MET A 692 22.97 -1.59 6.05
N PHE A 693 23.91 -0.94 5.35
CA PHE A 693 24.23 0.46 5.61
C PHE A 693 23.11 1.35 5.07
N TYR A 694 22.59 2.20 5.95
CA TYR A 694 21.58 3.18 5.59
C TYR A 694 21.78 4.47 6.41
N PRO A 695 21.47 5.67 5.89
CA PRO A 695 21.51 6.91 6.65
C PRO A 695 20.70 6.81 7.95
N GLY A 696 21.21 7.38 9.03
CA GLY A 696 20.59 7.30 10.36
C GLY A 696 21.15 6.21 11.27
N TRP A 697 21.97 5.28 10.78
CA TRP A 697 22.78 4.43 11.63
C TRP A 697 23.97 5.23 12.21
N THR A 698 24.23 5.06 13.50
CA THR A 698 25.37 5.61 14.22
C THR A 698 26.06 4.51 15.00
N ALA A 699 27.36 4.67 15.25
CA ALA A 699 28.13 3.73 16.04
C ALA A 699 28.67 4.41 17.30
N LEU A 700 28.64 3.69 18.43
CA LEU A 700 29.34 4.01 19.66
C LEU A 700 30.34 2.89 19.93
N VAL A 701 31.57 3.22 20.22
CA VAL A 701 32.60 2.30 20.67
C VAL A 701 33.01 2.74 22.07
N ASP A 702 32.83 1.87 23.06
CA ASP A 702 33.10 2.13 24.47
C ASP A 702 32.38 3.39 24.98
N GLY A 703 31.17 3.65 24.44
CA GLY A 703 30.36 4.82 24.80
C GLY A 703 30.67 6.11 24.02
N GLU A 704 31.74 6.16 23.23
CA GLU A 704 32.11 7.30 22.40
C GLU A 704 31.64 7.14 20.94
N ASN A 705 31.29 8.27 20.30
CA ASN A 705 30.90 8.25 18.89
C ASN A 705 32.07 7.83 18.00
N ALA A 706 31.84 6.81 17.18
CA ALA A 706 32.79 6.31 16.20
C ALA A 706 32.27 6.50 14.77
N PRO A 707 33.16 6.76 13.79
CA PRO A 707 32.77 6.83 12.39
C PRO A 707 32.22 5.48 11.91
N LEU A 708 31.00 5.50 11.38
CA LEU A 708 30.38 4.37 10.73
C LEU A 708 30.70 4.43 9.23
N LEU A 709 31.29 3.36 8.68
CA LEU A 709 31.70 3.28 7.30
C LEU A 709 30.88 2.22 6.57
N ARG A 710 30.77 2.37 5.25
CA ARG A 710 30.19 1.34 4.40
C ARG A 710 31.29 0.34 4.04
N ALA A 711 31.05 -0.92 4.42
CA ALA A 711 31.94 -2.05 4.15
C ALA A 711 31.32 -2.95 3.07
N ASP A 712 32.19 -3.55 2.24
CA ASP A 712 31.85 -4.57 1.25
C ASP A 712 30.61 -4.18 0.43
N TYR A 713 30.64 -2.96 -0.11
CA TYR A 713 29.62 -2.37 -0.96
C TYR A 713 28.34 -1.94 -0.24
N ALA A 714 27.84 -2.71 0.75
CA ALA A 714 26.48 -2.50 1.28
C ALA A 714 26.34 -2.63 2.81
N PHE A 715 27.34 -3.14 3.51
CA PHE A 715 27.26 -3.45 4.93
C PHE A 715 27.84 -2.35 5.83
N VAL A 716 27.63 -2.49 7.12
CA VAL A 716 28.12 -1.57 8.13
C VAL A 716 29.50 -2.00 8.61
N GLY A 717 30.40 -1.03 8.82
CA GLY A 717 31.71 -1.30 9.39
C GLY A 717 32.22 -0.21 10.33
N VAL A 718 33.03 -0.60 11.28
CA VAL A 718 33.63 0.27 12.31
C VAL A 718 35.11 -0.09 12.49
N ALA A 719 36.01 0.90 12.52
CA ALA A 719 37.40 0.70 12.82
C ALA A 719 37.62 0.63 14.35
N LEU A 720 38.37 -0.39 14.80
CA LEU A 720 38.67 -0.65 16.19
C LEU A 720 40.18 -0.68 16.44
N GLY A 721 40.58 -0.13 17.56
CA GLY A 721 41.94 -0.32 18.08
C GLY A 721 42.11 -1.74 18.66
N PRO A 722 43.34 -2.10 19.10
CA PRO A 722 43.57 -3.31 19.86
C PRO A 722 42.89 -3.26 21.24
N GLY A 723 42.24 -4.32 21.68
CA GLY A 723 41.63 -4.42 22.99
C GLY A 723 40.23 -5.03 22.97
N ALA A 724 39.59 -5.03 24.16
CA ALA A 724 38.20 -5.37 24.31
C ALA A 724 37.34 -4.12 24.15
N HIS A 725 36.32 -4.22 23.32
CA HIS A 725 35.42 -3.11 22.98
C HIS A 725 33.95 -3.51 23.11
N GLU A 726 33.15 -2.56 23.58
CA GLU A 726 31.69 -2.63 23.45
C GLU A 726 31.25 -1.73 22.30
N VAL A 727 30.67 -2.32 21.25
CA VAL A 727 30.20 -1.61 20.08
C VAL A 727 28.69 -1.60 20.06
N GLN A 728 28.10 -0.40 19.95
CA GLN A 728 26.65 -0.22 19.84
C GLN A 728 26.33 0.50 18.53
N LEU A 729 25.53 -0.14 17.67
CA LEU A 729 24.96 0.48 16.50
C LEU A 729 23.53 0.90 16.82
N ARG A 730 23.16 2.14 16.51
CA ARG A 730 21.82 2.69 16.78
C ARG A 730 21.24 3.33 15.54
N TYR A 731 20.01 2.96 15.22
CA TYR A 731 19.28 3.56 14.11
C TYR A 731 18.40 4.70 14.61
N ARG A 732 18.78 5.92 14.28
CA ARG A 732 18.12 7.17 14.73
C ARG A 732 18.13 8.19 13.58
N PRO A 733 17.26 8.04 12.56
CA PRO A 733 17.29 8.90 11.38
C PRO A 733 16.93 10.34 11.72
N ASP A 734 17.76 11.29 11.26
CA ASP A 734 17.51 12.73 11.45
C ASP A 734 16.24 13.18 10.74
N SER A 735 15.89 12.56 9.63
CA SER A 735 14.63 12.80 8.92
C SER A 735 13.41 12.60 9.82
N LEU A 736 13.41 11.58 10.70
CA LEU A 736 12.34 11.39 11.69
C LEU A 736 12.38 12.47 12.77
N ARG A 737 13.56 12.83 13.29
CA ARG A 737 13.70 13.84 14.36
C ARG A 737 13.17 15.19 13.88
N ILE A 738 13.61 15.62 12.71
CA ILE A 738 13.19 16.89 12.08
C ILE A 738 11.69 16.82 11.73
N GLY A 739 11.27 15.76 11.05
CA GLY A 739 9.88 15.57 10.65
C GLY A 739 8.94 15.51 11.85
N GLY A 740 9.33 14.80 12.91
CA GLY A 740 8.58 14.74 14.16
C GLY A 740 8.44 16.10 14.86
N ALA A 741 9.53 16.86 14.97
CA ALA A 741 9.50 18.21 15.53
C ALA A 741 8.57 19.13 14.74
N VAL A 742 8.66 19.12 13.41
CA VAL A 742 7.79 19.90 12.52
C VAL A 742 6.32 19.48 12.68
N SER A 743 6.02 18.17 12.73
CA SER A 743 4.64 17.70 12.89
C SER A 743 4.06 18.04 14.26
N VAL A 744 4.85 17.96 15.33
CA VAL A 744 4.42 18.38 16.67
C VAL A 744 4.14 19.89 16.71
N ALA A 745 5.02 20.72 16.14
CA ALA A 745 4.79 22.16 16.04
C ALA A 745 3.52 22.48 15.26
N ALA A 746 3.27 21.75 14.15
CA ALA A 746 2.04 21.87 13.37
C ALA A 746 0.78 21.48 14.16
N LEU A 747 0.83 20.42 14.97
CA LEU A 747 -0.27 20.03 15.85
C LEU A 747 -0.57 21.10 16.90
N VAL A 748 0.46 21.69 17.52
CA VAL A 748 0.30 22.81 18.46
C VAL A 748 -0.33 24.03 17.76
N ALA A 749 0.11 24.34 16.53
CA ALA A 749 -0.49 25.40 15.72
C ALA A 749 -1.97 25.11 15.42
N CYS A 750 -2.34 23.85 15.11
CA CYS A 750 -3.74 23.45 14.91
C CYS A 750 -4.60 23.70 16.17
N VAL A 751 -4.08 23.34 17.35
CA VAL A 751 -4.77 23.59 18.63
C VAL A 751 -4.97 25.09 18.84
N GLY A 752 -3.93 25.91 18.59
CA GLY A 752 -3.99 27.36 18.69
C GLY A 752 -5.04 27.97 17.74
N LEU A 753 -5.03 27.52 16.45
CA LEU A 753 -6.00 27.99 15.45
C LEU A 753 -7.44 27.63 15.80
N CYS A 754 -7.69 26.48 16.44
CA CYS A 754 -9.00 26.08 16.90
C CYS A 754 -9.44 26.85 18.15
N GLY A 755 -8.49 27.22 19.03
CA GLY A 755 -8.73 27.95 20.30
C GLY A 755 -9.05 29.41 20.13
N VAL A 756 -8.60 30.06 19.03
CA VAL A 756 -8.91 31.45 18.73
C VAL A 756 -10.37 31.56 18.29
N ARG A 757 -11.30 31.55 19.24
CA ARG A 757 -12.67 32.00 19.00
C ARG A 757 -12.61 33.47 18.66
N ARG A 758 -13.03 33.87 17.47
CA ARG A 758 -13.27 35.28 17.15
C ARG A 758 -14.25 35.81 18.20
N ARG A 759 -13.78 36.71 19.06
CA ARG A 759 -14.69 37.60 19.80
C ARG A 759 -15.50 38.30 18.73
N ALA A 760 -16.80 38.06 18.70
CA ALA A 760 -17.68 38.83 17.84
C ALA A 760 -17.46 40.33 18.18
N PRO A 761 -17.32 41.21 17.21
CA PRO A 761 -17.39 42.63 17.50
C PRO A 761 -18.76 42.89 18.11
N SER A 762 -18.76 43.39 19.35
CA SER A 762 -19.92 43.86 20.10
C SER A 762 -20.66 44.97 19.35
#